data_0a0e34a10f50d23048f28fef19d83a89
#
_entry.id   0a0e34a10f50d23048f28fef19d83a89
#
_cell.length_a   1.000
_cell.length_b   1.000
_cell.length_c   1.000
_cell.angle_alpha   90.00
_cell.angle_beta   90.00
_cell.angle_gamma   90.00
#
_symmetry.space_group_name_H-M   'P 1'
#
loop_
_entity.id
_entity.type
_entity.pdbx_description
1 polymer ?
#
loop_
_entity_poly.entity_id
_entity_poly.type
_entity_poly.pdbx_seq_one_letter_code
_entity_poly.pdbx_strand_id
1 'polypeptide(L)'
;MSDKYVRQDLNIFGMTCAACSTRIEKSLNKADGVEKANVNLVTENAAVYYDPEVTSTEDLIKVVKHAGYDAAEKMSKEEKDAVLEKNFKKEVRRFILSAVLSLPLLLTMVTHIPYIHEMVFAETIGNWINPTIQLVLATIVQFYIGWRFYDGAYKALRGKSANMDVLVALGTSAAYFYSVVEYIRHMIDPSVMPHYYFETSAVLITLILLGKLLESYATSRTTESIAGLLELQAKEATVIREGKEWLVPVDSLKIGDIILVRPGEKVPMDAEIISGETSIDEAMITGEPVPVEKKPGDSVIGATINFDGAFQAKITKRMEETVLESIIRLVEEAQGIKAPIQRLADRISGIFVPIVLGIAAVTFIIWYLVTGTVDGSLEAAIAVLVIACPCALGLATPTAIMAGTGKGAESGILFKGGEHLERTSKVDTIVFDKTGTLTEGKLEVSDKKAANDHFFPYLFLMEQQSEHPIAKAIIKMLEPENIDASAVKQGKIRAKAGHGMTGNLDDSKVELGAYRYVSSLTTIPKEDDELIESWMHAGKTVVAMAIDGVYAGALALSDTPRPEAKEAIQKLKAQGIKTAICSGDQSVVVENMAKDLGIDMFFAEQLPNDKSALVEKLQQDGHIVAFVGDGINDAPALAASDIGISIGTGTDIAIETGDVTLVSYRLTLIPETIELSKATMRNIRQNFFWALAYNCAGIPIAALGLLAPWVAGLAMAFSSVSVVTNALRLKRYKFKS
;
A
#
# COMPACT_ATOMS: atom_id res chain seq x y z
N MET A 1 6.45 15.06 -12.41
CA MET A 1 5.71 16.29 -12.00
C MET A 1 6.68 17.45 -12.13
N SER A 2 6.24 18.61 -12.61
CA SER A 2 7.16 19.76 -12.71
C SER A 2 7.54 20.23 -11.30
N ASP A 3 8.77 20.72 -11.08
CA ASP A 3 9.30 21.25 -9.81
C ASP A 3 8.48 22.41 -9.19
N LYS A 4 7.38 22.76 -9.81
CA LYS A 4 6.50 23.88 -9.45
C LYS A 4 5.47 23.53 -8.38
N TYR A 5 5.06 22.25 -8.27
CA TYR A 5 3.98 21.84 -7.37
C TYR A 5 4.51 21.14 -6.13
N VAL A 6 4.10 21.64 -4.97
CA VAL A 6 4.43 21.08 -3.65
C VAL A 6 3.27 20.26 -3.14
N ARG A 7 3.55 19.13 -2.49
CA ARG A 7 2.55 18.32 -1.81
C ARG A 7 2.31 18.83 -0.41
N GLN A 8 1.04 19.01 -0.05
CA GLN A 8 0.57 19.31 1.30
C GLN A 8 -0.45 18.27 1.74
N ASP A 9 -0.23 17.64 2.88
CA ASP A 9 -1.19 16.76 3.51
C ASP A 9 -2.00 17.52 4.54
N LEU A 10 -3.34 17.40 4.47
CA LEU A 10 -4.29 18.02 5.41
C LEU A 10 -5.10 16.94 6.12
N ASN A 11 -5.29 17.08 7.43
CA ASN A 11 -6.28 16.29 8.16
C ASN A 11 -7.68 16.89 7.95
N ILE A 12 -8.65 16.06 7.58
CA ILE A 12 -10.02 16.49 7.27
C ILE A 12 -10.97 15.89 8.32
N PHE A 13 -11.81 16.72 8.91
CA PHE A 13 -12.75 16.28 9.94
C PHE A 13 -14.20 16.46 9.52
N GLY A 14 -15.06 15.54 9.99
CA GLY A 14 -16.51 15.60 9.78
C GLY A 14 -16.98 14.94 8.49
N MET A 15 -16.16 14.19 7.78
CA MET A 15 -16.61 13.33 6.68
C MET A 15 -17.40 12.14 7.22
N THR A 16 -18.58 11.86 6.64
CA THR A 16 -19.45 10.75 7.07
C THR A 16 -19.65 9.70 5.98
N CYS A 17 -19.32 10.01 4.73
CA CYS A 17 -19.56 9.10 3.59
C CYS A 17 -18.69 9.48 2.38
N ALA A 18 -18.62 8.59 1.39
CA ALA A 18 -17.87 8.79 0.14
C ALA A 18 -18.27 10.07 -0.64
N ALA A 19 -19.56 10.47 -0.58
CA ALA A 19 -20.02 11.72 -1.19
C ALA A 19 -19.36 12.96 -0.55
N CYS A 20 -19.07 12.91 0.76
CA CYS A 20 -18.36 13.98 1.48
C CYS A 20 -16.92 14.12 0.95
N SER A 21 -16.17 13.02 0.87
CA SER A 21 -14.78 13.05 0.36
C SER A 21 -14.72 13.51 -1.10
N THR A 22 -15.64 13.04 -1.95
CA THR A 22 -15.74 13.47 -3.36
C THR A 22 -16.05 14.96 -3.49
N ARG A 23 -16.86 15.50 -2.60
CA ARG A 23 -17.19 16.94 -2.59
C ARG A 23 -16.00 17.78 -2.22
N ILE A 24 -15.27 17.44 -1.17
CA ILE A 24 -14.06 18.15 -0.74
C ILE A 24 -13.02 18.09 -1.86
N GLU A 25 -12.81 16.90 -2.44
CA GLU A 25 -11.89 16.68 -3.55
C GLU A 25 -12.21 17.56 -4.77
N LYS A 26 -13.50 17.65 -5.15
CA LYS A 26 -13.93 18.55 -6.23
C LYS A 26 -13.73 20.03 -5.88
N SER A 27 -13.91 20.42 -4.62
CA SER A 27 -13.71 21.81 -4.19
C SER A 27 -12.24 22.19 -4.21
N LEU A 28 -11.36 21.30 -3.74
CA LEU A 28 -9.92 21.50 -3.77
C LEU A 28 -9.38 21.52 -5.20
N ASN A 29 -9.80 20.57 -6.06
CA ASN A 29 -9.38 20.52 -7.47
C ASN A 29 -9.88 21.69 -8.32
N LYS A 30 -10.81 22.51 -7.81
CA LYS A 30 -11.28 23.74 -8.46
C LYS A 30 -10.63 25.00 -7.94
N ALA A 31 -9.86 24.89 -6.87
CA ALA A 31 -9.16 26.02 -6.28
C ALA A 31 -7.99 26.44 -7.18
N ASP A 32 -7.77 27.76 -7.26
CA ASP A 32 -6.67 28.30 -8.03
C ASP A 32 -5.33 27.79 -7.49
N GLY A 33 -4.41 27.43 -8.37
CA GLY A 33 -3.10 26.91 -8.00
C GLY A 33 -3.06 25.43 -7.60
N VAL A 34 -4.19 24.72 -7.55
CA VAL A 34 -4.23 23.28 -7.25
C VAL A 34 -4.16 22.49 -8.55
N GLU A 35 -3.13 21.65 -8.69
CA GLU A 35 -3.00 20.71 -9.81
C GLU A 35 -3.86 19.47 -9.59
N LYS A 36 -3.75 18.88 -8.38
CA LYS A 36 -4.45 17.65 -8.03
C LYS A 36 -4.68 17.57 -6.53
N ALA A 37 -5.86 17.17 -6.14
CA ALA A 37 -6.20 16.84 -4.76
C ALA A 37 -6.88 15.48 -4.71
N ASN A 38 -6.47 14.65 -3.74
CA ASN A 38 -7.08 13.36 -3.44
C ASN A 38 -7.54 13.37 -1.99
N VAL A 39 -8.79 13.00 -1.74
CA VAL A 39 -9.38 12.98 -0.38
C VAL A 39 -9.76 11.55 -0.02
N ASN A 40 -9.20 11.04 1.07
CA ASN A 40 -9.50 9.70 1.58
C ASN A 40 -10.44 9.79 2.79
N LEU A 41 -11.57 9.09 2.69
CA LEU A 41 -12.58 9.05 3.76
C LEU A 41 -12.09 8.27 4.99
N VAL A 42 -11.34 7.19 4.79
CA VAL A 42 -10.97 6.25 5.87
C VAL A 42 -9.81 6.76 6.70
N THR A 43 -8.81 7.34 6.05
CA THR A 43 -7.66 7.96 6.73
C THR A 43 -7.94 9.39 7.20
N GLU A 44 -9.10 9.95 6.81
CA GLU A 44 -9.49 11.34 7.07
C GLU A 44 -8.42 12.36 6.64
N ASN A 45 -7.72 12.10 5.53
CA ASN A 45 -6.67 12.95 4.99
C ASN A 45 -7.01 13.44 3.57
N ALA A 46 -6.45 14.59 3.21
CA ALA A 46 -6.38 15.09 1.84
C ALA A 46 -4.91 15.32 1.45
N ALA A 47 -4.45 14.72 0.36
CA ALA A 47 -3.18 15.03 -0.28
C ALA A 47 -3.44 16.02 -1.42
N VAL A 48 -2.86 17.23 -1.31
CA VAL A 48 -3.07 18.33 -2.26
C VAL A 48 -1.73 18.72 -2.89
N TYR A 49 -1.66 18.67 -4.21
CA TYR A 49 -0.53 19.14 -5.00
C TYR A 49 -0.87 20.54 -5.51
N TYR A 50 -0.13 21.56 -5.06
CA TYR A 50 -0.46 22.96 -5.34
C TYR A 50 0.79 23.80 -5.57
N ASP A 51 0.60 24.92 -6.28
CA ASP A 51 1.61 25.94 -6.52
C ASP A 51 1.67 26.91 -5.34
N PRO A 52 2.76 26.91 -4.53
CA PRO A 52 2.88 27.78 -3.37
C PRO A 52 2.98 29.27 -3.71
N GLU A 53 3.26 29.63 -4.99
CA GLU A 53 3.24 31.03 -5.43
C GLU A 53 1.82 31.53 -5.69
N VAL A 54 0.83 30.62 -5.87
CA VAL A 54 -0.56 30.99 -6.22
C VAL A 54 -1.49 30.83 -5.02
N THR A 55 -1.32 29.80 -4.21
CA THR A 55 -2.20 29.52 -3.06
C THR A 55 -1.38 29.11 -1.83
N SER A 56 -1.95 29.31 -0.65
CA SER A 56 -1.33 28.92 0.61
C SER A 56 -2.06 27.74 1.28
N THR A 57 -1.40 27.05 2.22
CA THR A 57 -2.04 26.00 3.03
C THR A 57 -3.28 26.53 3.77
N GLU A 58 -3.23 27.77 4.27
CA GLU A 58 -4.39 28.40 4.91
C GLU A 58 -5.57 28.56 3.97
N ASP A 59 -5.32 28.89 2.69
CA ASP A 59 -6.38 29.04 1.69
C ASP A 59 -6.97 27.68 1.31
N LEU A 60 -6.17 26.63 1.23
CA LEU A 60 -6.66 25.25 1.06
C LEU A 60 -7.58 24.84 2.23
N ILE A 61 -7.20 25.15 3.47
CA ILE A 61 -8.04 24.92 4.66
C ILE A 61 -9.35 25.73 4.57
N LYS A 62 -9.32 26.98 4.11
CA LYS A 62 -10.55 27.77 3.88
C LYS A 62 -11.45 27.15 2.82
N VAL A 63 -10.90 26.59 1.73
CA VAL A 63 -11.67 25.89 0.69
C VAL A 63 -12.42 24.70 1.29
N VAL A 64 -11.76 23.90 2.14
CA VAL A 64 -12.41 22.79 2.86
C VAL A 64 -13.50 23.29 3.79
N LYS A 65 -13.25 24.37 4.55
CA LYS A 65 -14.27 24.99 5.43
C LYS A 65 -15.48 25.52 4.66
N HIS A 66 -15.27 26.13 3.50
CA HIS A 66 -16.36 26.56 2.63
C HIS A 66 -17.15 25.38 2.05
N ALA A 67 -16.52 24.21 1.85
CA ALA A 67 -17.24 22.98 1.50
C ALA A 67 -18.07 22.42 2.65
N GLY A 68 -17.94 22.99 3.86
CA GLY A 68 -18.74 22.62 5.06
C GLY A 68 -18.06 21.58 5.96
N TYR A 69 -16.75 21.38 5.83
CA TYR A 69 -15.96 20.46 6.65
C TYR A 69 -14.86 21.20 7.35
N ASP A 70 -14.23 20.60 8.37
CA ASP A 70 -13.09 21.18 9.05
C ASP A 70 -11.80 20.55 8.55
N ALA A 71 -10.70 21.32 8.55
CA ALA A 71 -9.38 20.88 8.16
C ALA A 71 -8.31 21.52 9.01
N ALA A 72 -7.22 20.76 9.22
CA ALA A 72 -5.98 21.23 9.84
C ALA A 72 -4.78 20.72 9.05
N GLU A 73 -3.63 21.36 9.23
CA GLU A 73 -2.36 20.83 8.77
C GLU A 73 -2.08 19.44 9.35
N LYS A 74 -1.12 18.71 8.74
CA LYS A 74 -0.74 17.38 9.21
C LYS A 74 -0.37 17.45 10.70
N MET A 75 -1.14 16.78 11.53
CA MET A 75 -0.92 16.66 12.97
C MET A 75 0.10 15.56 13.26
N SER A 76 0.76 15.64 14.42
CA SER A 76 1.52 14.50 14.94
C SER A 76 0.59 13.30 15.15
N LYS A 77 1.17 12.10 15.19
CA LYS A 77 0.39 10.85 15.38
C LYS A 77 -0.36 10.90 16.71
N GLU A 78 0.32 11.31 17.79
CA GLU A 78 -0.25 11.40 19.13
C GLU A 78 -1.43 12.37 19.18
N GLU A 79 -1.31 13.53 18.54
CA GLU A 79 -2.39 14.52 18.45
C GLU A 79 -3.59 13.96 17.66
N LYS A 80 -3.32 13.29 16.52
CA LYS A 80 -4.35 12.68 15.70
C LYS A 80 -5.08 11.56 16.45
N ASP A 81 -4.35 10.66 17.10
CA ASP A 81 -4.92 9.58 17.90
C ASP A 81 -5.75 10.11 19.06
N ALA A 82 -5.30 11.15 19.74
CA ALA A 82 -6.05 11.80 20.81
C ALA A 82 -7.37 12.42 20.29
N VAL A 83 -7.36 13.05 19.11
CA VAL A 83 -8.58 13.60 18.47
C VAL A 83 -9.53 12.48 18.06
N LEU A 84 -9.02 11.40 17.46
CA LEU A 84 -9.81 10.25 17.05
C LEU A 84 -10.47 9.55 18.26
N GLU A 85 -9.70 9.33 19.33
CA GLU A 85 -10.22 8.75 20.58
C GLU A 85 -11.30 9.63 21.21
N LYS A 86 -11.10 10.94 21.25
CA LYS A 86 -12.09 11.89 21.75
C LYS A 86 -13.38 11.86 20.92
N ASN A 87 -13.24 11.80 19.60
CA ASN A 87 -14.39 11.71 18.69
C ASN A 87 -15.12 10.39 18.88
N PHE A 88 -14.40 9.26 18.96
CA PHE A 88 -14.99 7.94 19.19
C PHE A 88 -15.75 7.91 20.53
N LYS A 89 -15.17 8.39 21.62
CA LYS A 89 -15.85 8.50 22.93
C LYS A 89 -17.12 9.36 22.85
N LYS A 90 -17.11 10.43 22.04
CA LYS A 90 -18.30 11.28 21.81
C LYS A 90 -19.39 10.52 21.06
N GLU A 91 -19.03 9.76 20.02
CA GLU A 91 -19.98 8.91 19.28
C GLU A 91 -20.57 7.80 20.16
N VAL A 92 -19.75 7.13 20.96
CA VAL A 92 -20.22 6.12 21.93
C VAL A 92 -21.23 6.73 22.92
N ARG A 93 -20.93 7.91 23.48
CA ARG A 93 -21.85 8.60 24.41
C ARG A 93 -23.18 8.95 23.72
N ARG A 94 -23.13 9.45 22.47
CA ARG A 94 -24.34 9.74 21.69
C ARG A 94 -25.17 8.49 21.42
N PHE A 95 -24.51 7.38 21.05
CA PHE A 95 -25.19 6.11 20.85
C PHE A 95 -25.83 5.59 22.14
N ILE A 96 -25.11 5.58 23.27
CA ILE A 96 -25.66 5.17 24.57
C ILE A 96 -26.88 6.01 24.94
N LEU A 97 -26.79 7.33 24.82
CA LEU A 97 -27.89 8.23 25.11
C LEU A 97 -29.10 7.93 24.19
N SER A 98 -28.85 7.75 22.89
CA SER A 98 -29.88 7.37 21.93
C SER A 98 -30.53 6.04 22.28
N ALA A 99 -29.74 5.03 22.60
CA ALA A 99 -30.22 3.70 22.95
C ALA A 99 -31.08 3.71 24.23
N VAL A 100 -30.65 4.45 25.27
CA VAL A 100 -31.40 4.58 26.52
C VAL A 100 -32.73 5.26 26.28
N LEU A 101 -32.77 6.33 25.46
CA LEU A 101 -34.00 7.05 25.15
C LEU A 101 -34.93 6.29 24.18
N SER A 102 -34.37 5.47 23.29
CA SER A 102 -35.14 4.68 22.33
C SER A 102 -35.59 3.32 22.88
N LEU A 103 -34.95 2.82 23.94
CA LEU A 103 -35.32 1.52 24.54
C LEU A 103 -36.77 1.45 25.00
N PRO A 104 -37.33 2.46 25.72
CA PRO A 104 -38.75 2.49 26.04
C PRO A 104 -39.64 2.46 24.79
N LEU A 105 -39.25 3.24 23.74
CA LEU A 105 -39.97 3.29 22.47
C LEU A 105 -39.91 1.94 21.71
N LEU A 106 -38.79 1.22 21.79
CA LEU A 106 -38.68 -0.12 21.23
C LEU A 106 -39.62 -1.12 21.91
N LEU A 107 -39.88 -0.97 23.21
CA LEU A 107 -40.84 -1.81 23.93
C LEU A 107 -42.27 -1.59 23.45
N THR A 108 -42.67 -0.37 23.09
CA THR A 108 -43.99 -0.14 22.50
C THR A 108 -44.16 -0.81 21.15
N MET A 109 -43.06 -0.91 20.37
CA MET A 109 -43.09 -1.58 19.08
C MET A 109 -43.37 -3.09 19.19
N VAL A 110 -42.88 -3.74 20.25
CA VAL A 110 -43.12 -5.18 20.50
C VAL A 110 -44.62 -5.44 20.72
N THR A 111 -45.38 -4.46 21.24
CA THR A 111 -46.82 -4.60 21.45
C THR A 111 -47.63 -4.62 20.14
N HIS A 112 -47.07 -4.18 19.01
CA HIS A 112 -47.68 -4.22 17.69
C HIS A 112 -47.52 -5.55 16.95
N ILE A 113 -46.77 -6.52 17.50
CA ILE A 113 -46.65 -7.85 16.92
C ILE A 113 -47.90 -8.66 17.22
N PRO A 114 -48.68 -9.14 16.22
CA PRO A 114 -49.98 -9.75 16.39
C PRO A 114 -50.05 -10.90 17.41
N TYR A 115 -48.94 -11.66 17.54
CA TYR A 115 -48.82 -12.81 18.45
C TYR A 115 -48.58 -12.41 19.92
N ILE A 116 -48.04 -11.20 20.15
CA ILE A 116 -47.69 -10.70 21.50
C ILE A 116 -48.81 -9.80 22.02
N HIS A 117 -49.60 -9.21 21.13
CA HIS A 117 -50.74 -8.32 21.48
C HIS A 117 -51.81 -9.04 22.34
N GLU A 118 -51.96 -10.35 22.19
CA GLU A 118 -52.89 -11.15 22.98
C GLU A 118 -52.38 -11.50 24.41
N MET A 119 -51.14 -11.15 24.75
CA MET A 119 -50.60 -11.36 26.09
C MET A 119 -50.95 -10.17 26.99
N VAL A 120 -51.45 -10.46 28.21
CA VAL A 120 -51.77 -9.46 29.26
C VAL A 120 -50.61 -8.50 29.56
N PHE A 121 -49.41 -8.91 29.24
CA PHE A 121 -48.17 -8.12 29.40
C PHE A 121 -48.06 -6.98 28.37
N ALA A 122 -48.62 -7.13 27.17
CA ALA A 122 -48.57 -6.13 26.11
C ALA A 122 -49.47 -4.93 26.44
N GLU A 123 -50.65 -5.18 26.99
CA GLU A 123 -51.59 -4.13 27.40
C GLU A 123 -51.04 -3.28 28.54
N THR A 124 -50.28 -3.91 29.46
CA THR A 124 -49.64 -3.21 30.57
C THR A 124 -48.48 -2.32 30.09
N ILE A 125 -47.64 -2.76 29.14
CA ILE A 125 -46.52 -1.97 28.59
C ILE A 125 -47.03 -0.82 27.71
N GLY A 126 -48.06 -1.05 26.87
CA GLY A 126 -48.65 -0.03 26.03
C GLY A 126 -49.25 1.14 26.84
N ASN A 127 -49.80 0.84 28.04
CA ASN A 127 -50.35 1.85 28.95
C ASN A 127 -49.28 2.60 29.76
N TRP A 128 -48.09 2.04 29.94
CA TRP A 128 -47.02 2.69 30.70
C TRP A 128 -46.31 3.83 29.95
N ILE A 129 -46.29 3.81 28.63
CA ILE A 129 -45.61 4.82 27.81
C ILE A 129 -46.66 5.66 27.08
N ASN A 130 -47.23 6.64 27.82
CA ASN A 130 -48.13 7.63 27.26
C ASN A 130 -47.60 8.26 25.98
N PRO A 131 -48.40 8.49 24.92
CA PRO A 131 -48.01 9.17 23.68
C PRO A 131 -47.23 10.47 23.86
N THR A 132 -47.53 11.23 24.93
CA THR A 132 -46.77 12.44 25.29
C THR A 132 -45.31 12.11 25.64
N ILE A 133 -45.09 11.00 26.38
CA ILE A 133 -43.71 10.56 26.72
C ILE A 133 -42.98 10.11 25.45
N GLN A 134 -43.68 9.38 24.55
CA GLN A 134 -43.12 8.99 23.26
C GLN A 134 -42.70 10.21 22.43
N LEU A 135 -43.55 11.23 22.34
CA LEU A 135 -43.26 12.50 21.66
C LEU A 135 -42.02 13.16 22.24
N VAL A 136 -41.90 13.27 23.57
CA VAL A 136 -40.76 13.93 24.22
C VAL A 136 -39.45 13.16 23.96
N LEU A 137 -39.46 11.83 24.15
CA LEU A 137 -38.30 11.00 23.92
C LEU A 137 -37.88 11.03 22.45
N ALA A 138 -38.81 10.87 21.53
CA ALA A 138 -38.53 10.94 20.10
C ALA A 138 -38.00 12.33 19.67
N THR A 139 -38.54 13.43 20.26
CA THR A 139 -38.08 14.80 19.99
C THR A 139 -36.62 14.96 20.36
N ILE A 140 -36.20 14.46 21.52
CA ILE A 140 -34.79 14.53 21.95
C ILE A 140 -33.91 13.72 21.00
N VAL A 141 -34.33 12.51 20.65
CA VAL A 141 -33.54 11.68 19.72
C VAL A 141 -33.49 12.31 18.33
N GLN A 142 -34.60 12.80 17.80
CA GLN A 142 -34.72 13.37 16.45
C GLN A 142 -33.89 14.65 16.28
N PHE A 143 -34.06 15.62 17.18
CA PHE A 143 -33.50 16.98 16.99
C PHE A 143 -32.22 17.25 17.78
N TYR A 144 -31.93 16.55 18.86
CA TYR A 144 -30.69 16.75 19.60
C TYR A 144 -29.62 15.72 19.15
N ILE A 145 -29.97 14.43 19.18
CA ILE A 145 -29.02 13.37 18.79
C ILE A 145 -28.90 13.29 17.26
N GLY A 146 -30.03 13.33 16.55
CA GLY A 146 -30.13 13.25 15.10
C GLY A 146 -29.76 14.52 14.35
N TRP A 147 -29.44 15.63 15.04
CA TRP A 147 -29.09 16.91 14.41
C TRP A 147 -27.96 16.79 13.37
N ARG A 148 -27.04 15.90 13.60
CA ARG A 148 -25.94 15.64 12.65
C ARG A 148 -26.41 15.24 11.24
N PHE A 149 -27.51 14.50 11.14
CA PHE A 149 -28.09 14.09 9.86
C PHE A 149 -28.74 15.28 9.14
N TYR A 150 -29.34 16.21 9.86
CA TYR A 150 -29.83 17.46 9.29
C TYR A 150 -28.72 18.37 8.79
N ASP A 151 -27.64 18.53 9.57
CA ASP A 151 -26.49 19.30 9.17
C ASP A 151 -25.78 18.69 7.94
N GLY A 152 -25.61 17.36 7.92
CA GLY A 152 -25.06 16.62 6.78
C GLY A 152 -25.96 16.72 5.53
N ALA A 153 -27.27 16.58 5.68
CA ALA A 153 -28.26 16.73 4.61
C ALA A 153 -28.26 18.17 4.03
N TYR A 154 -28.26 19.18 4.89
CA TYR A 154 -28.20 20.58 4.46
C TYR A 154 -26.93 20.86 3.65
N LYS A 155 -25.77 20.40 4.15
CA LYS A 155 -24.49 20.53 3.46
C LYS A 155 -24.50 19.83 2.09
N ALA A 156 -25.05 18.62 2.02
CA ALA A 156 -25.15 17.86 0.77
C ALA A 156 -26.04 18.58 -0.26
N LEU A 157 -27.25 18.97 0.14
CA LEU A 157 -28.22 19.66 -0.73
C LEU A 157 -27.71 21.01 -1.22
N ARG A 158 -27.06 21.81 -0.35
CA ARG A 158 -26.40 23.05 -0.75
C ARG A 158 -25.31 22.80 -1.81
N GLY A 159 -24.64 21.64 -1.76
CA GLY A 159 -23.66 21.21 -2.76
C GLY A 159 -24.28 20.56 -3.99
N LYS A 160 -25.60 20.62 -4.19
CA LYS A 160 -26.34 19.98 -5.30
C LYS A 160 -26.04 18.47 -5.39
N SER A 161 -25.88 17.81 -4.24
CA SER A 161 -25.71 16.37 -4.11
C SER A 161 -26.68 15.82 -3.07
N ALA A 162 -26.96 14.53 -3.13
CA ALA A 162 -27.71 13.84 -2.09
C ALA A 162 -26.83 12.70 -1.54
N ASN A 163 -26.85 12.55 -0.21
CA ASN A 163 -26.08 11.55 0.51
C ASN A 163 -26.98 10.75 1.47
N MET A 164 -26.39 9.86 2.24
CA MET A 164 -27.08 9.09 3.28
C MET A 164 -27.84 10.00 4.26
N ASP A 165 -27.25 11.11 4.68
CA ASP A 165 -27.84 11.99 5.68
C ASP A 165 -29.17 12.56 5.18
N VAL A 166 -29.30 12.80 3.86
CA VAL A 166 -30.59 13.24 3.24
C VAL A 166 -31.66 12.16 3.37
N LEU A 167 -31.29 10.88 3.10
CA LEU A 167 -32.23 9.76 3.20
C LEU A 167 -32.69 9.56 4.65
N VAL A 168 -31.78 9.59 5.59
CA VAL A 168 -32.03 9.44 7.02
C VAL A 168 -32.89 10.58 7.54
N ALA A 169 -32.48 11.83 7.29
CA ALA A 169 -33.21 13.01 7.73
C ALA A 169 -34.65 13.03 7.17
N LEU A 170 -34.83 12.68 5.89
CA LEU A 170 -36.15 12.63 5.27
C LEU A 170 -37.04 11.52 5.86
N GLY A 171 -36.50 10.28 5.95
CA GLY A 171 -37.27 9.12 6.45
C GLY A 171 -37.64 9.27 7.91
N THR A 172 -36.72 9.68 8.77
CA THR A 172 -37.02 9.87 10.21
C THR A 172 -37.89 11.06 10.48
N SER A 173 -37.73 12.17 9.72
CA SER A 173 -38.64 13.33 9.81
C SER A 173 -40.08 12.99 9.37
N ALA A 174 -40.23 12.21 8.29
CA ALA A 174 -41.52 11.79 7.81
C ALA A 174 -42.27 10.98 8.89
N ALA A 175 -41.62 10.01 9.54
CA ALA A 175 -42.17 9.24 10.65
C ALA A 175 -42.53 10.15 11.84
N TYR A 176 -41.62 11.04 12.23
CA TYR A 176 -41.79 11.94 13.37
C TYR A 176 -42.98 12.92 13.15
N PHE A 177 -42.98 13.68 12.06
CA PHE A 177 -44.02 14.69 11.81
C PHE A 177 -45.37 14.08 11.54
N TYR A 178 -45.46 12.91 10.90
CA TYR A 178 -46.70 12.17 10.78
C TYR A 178 -47.27 11.86 12.17
N SER A 179 -46.44 11.32 13.08
CA SER A 179 -46.86 11.00 14.45
C SER A 179 -47.31 12.23 15.24
N VAL A 180 -46.63 13.38 15.03
CA VAL A 180 -47.08 14.66 15.63
C VAL A 180 -48.44 15.08 15.13
N VAL A 181 -48.72 14.94 13.83
CA VAL A 181 -50.01 15.26 13.25
C VAL A 181 -51.09 14.35 13.83
N GLU A 182 -50.86 13.04 13.90
CA GLU A 182 -51.81 12.08 14.50
C GLU A 182 -52.01 12.34 16.00
N TYR A 183 -50.97 12.72 16.74
CA TYR A 183 -51.06 13.12 18.14
C TYR A 183 -51.97 14.35 18.34
N ILE A 184 -51.79 15.38 17.50
CA ILE A 184 -52.63 16.58 17.53
C ILE A 184 -54.11 16.24 17.14
N ARG A 185 -54.32 15.41 16.12
CA ARG A 185 -55.64 14.95 15.69
C ARG A 185 -56.37 14.21 16.82
N HIS A 186 -55.72 13.30 17.51
CA HIS A 186 -56.26 12.57 18.64
C HIS A 186 -56.58 13.50 19.84
N MET A 187 -55.77 14.55 20.07
CA MET A 187 -56.09 15.55 21.10
C MET A 187 -57.35 16.37 20.78
N ILE A 188 -57.61 16.63 19.49
CA ILE A 188 -58.80 17.38 19.03
C ILE A 188 -60.01 16.47 19.00
N ASP A 189 -59.87 15.25 18.50
CA ASP A 189 -60.97 14.25 18.42
C ASP A 189 -60.46 12.90 19.00
N PRO A 190 -60.78 12.62 20.26
CA PRO A 190 -60.37 11.36 20.91
C PRO A 190 -61.02 10.09 20.31
N SER A 191 -62.01 10.19 19.40
CA SER A 191 -62.58 9.05 18.70
C SER A 191 -61.64 8.49 17.60
N VAL A 192 -60.63 9.25 17.17
CA VAL A 192 -59.68 8.83 16.18
C VAL A 192 -58.64 7.93 16.85
N MET A 193 -58.52 6.70 16.37
CA MET A 193 -57.43 5.78 16.79
C MET A 193 -56.16 6.16 16.08
N PRO A 194 -55.13 6.71 16.79
CA PRO A 194 -53.90 7.17 16.15
C PRO A 194 -52.92 6.02 15.95
N HIS A 195 -52.23 6.01 14.82
CA HIS A 195 -51.04 5.21 14.59
C HIS A 195 -49.82 6.08 14.74
N TYR A 196 -48.97 5.80 15.73
CA TYR A 196 -47.73 6.55 15.95
C TYR A 196 -46.53 5.80 15.41
N TYR A 197 -45.53 6.52 14.88
CA TYR A 197 -44.23 6.06 14.40
C TYR A 197 -43.08 6.78 15.13
N PHE A 198 -43.33 7.28 16.37
CA PHE A 198 -42.29 7.91 17.19
C PHE A 198 -41.15 6.95 17.46
N GLU A 199 -41.45 5.68 17.74
CA GLU A 199 -40.50 4.61 17.92
C GLU A 199 -39.68 4.37 16.65
N THR A 200 -40.30 4.35 15.48
CA THR A 200 -39.67 4.16 14.19
C THR A 200 -38.61 5.24 13.96
N SER A 201 -38.94 6.52 14.18
CA SER A 201 -38.03 7.65 14.07
C SER A 201 -36.80 7.48 14.98
N ALA A 202 -37.02 7.22 16.28
CA ALA A 202 -35.95 7.14 17.28
C ALA A 202 -35.11 5.87 17.13
N VAL A 203 -35.72 4.72 16.88
CA VAL A 203 -35.03 3.45 16.71
C VAL A 203 -34.17 3.46 15.45
N LEU A 204 -34.64 4.03 14.34
CA LEU A 204 -33.84 4.18 13.11
C LEU A 204 -32.58 5.00 13.36
N ILE A 205 -32.68 6.16 14.02
CA ILE A 205 -31.50 6.97 14.37
C ILE A 205 -30.54 6.15 15.21
N THR A 206 -31.03 5.42 16.20
CA THR A 206 -30.20 4.60 17.09
C THR A 206 -29.47 3.47 16.33
N LEU A 207 -30.19 2.76 15.46
CA LEU A 207 -29.60 1.68 14.63
C LEU A 207 -28.56 2.21 13.64
N ILE A 208 -28.81 3.38 13.06
CA ILE A 208 -27.84 4.02 12.16
C ILE A 208 -26.59 4.46 12.94
N LEU A 209 -26.75 4.99 14.15
CA LEU A 209 -25.62 5.32 15.03
C LEU A 209 -24.85 4.07 15.44
N LEU A 210 -25.54 2.96 15.75
CA LEU A 210 -24.88 1.67 15.99
C LEU A 210 -24.08 1.21 14.77
N GLY A 211 -24.68 1.25 13.58
CA GLY A 211 -24.02 0.91 12.33
C GLY A 211 -22.74 1.74 12.13
N LYS A 212 -22.81 3.05 12.36
CA LYS A 212 -21.65 3.97 12.26
C LYS A 212 -20.59 3.68 13.31
N LEU A 213 -20.98 3.32 14.52
CA LEU A 213 -20.02 2.96 15.57
C LEU A 213 -19.29 1.66 15.24
N LEU A 214 -20.01 0.62 14.77
CA LEU A 214 -19.42 -0.63 14.32
C LEU A 214 -18.51 -0.43 13.11
N GLU A 215 -18.91 0.43 12.18
CA GLU A 215 -18.11 0.85 11.03
C GLU A 215 -16.80 1.49 11.48
N SER A 216 -16.84 2.49 12.38
CA SER A 216 -15.65 3.17 12.91
C SER A 216 -14.72 2.21 13.66
N TYR A 217 -15.27 1.35 14.51
CA TYR A 217 -14.50 0.32 15.23
C TYR A 217 -13.80 -0.65 14.26
N ALA A 218 -14.52 -1.13 13.27
CA ALA A 218 -14.00 -2.09 12.31
C ALA A 218 -12.95 -1.45 11.38
N THR A 219 -13.14 -0.18 11.00
CA THR A 219 -12.19 0.56 10.16
C THR A 219 -10.89 0.84 10.93
N SER A 220 -10.94 1.17 12.21
CA SER A 220 -9.72 1.35 13.02
C SER A 220 -8.85 0.09 13.05
N ARG A 221 -9.44 -1.09 13.00
CA ARG A 221 -8.72 -2.37 12.91
C ARG A 221 -8.00 -2.59 11.57
N THR A 222 -8.44 -1.95 10.49
CA THR A 222 -7.74 -2.04 9.18
C THR A 222 -6.48 -1.19 9.15
N THR A 223 -6.41 -0.09 9.92
CA THR A 223 -5.25 0.81 10.03
C THR A 223 -4.16 0.31 10.98
N GLU A 224 -4.44 -0.69 11.83
CA GLU A 224 -3.48 -1.23 12.81
C GLU A 224 -2.17 -1.77 12.18
N SER A 225 -2.16 -2.16 10.91
CA SER A 225 -0.94 -2.67 10.25
C SER A 225 0.17 -1.62 10.16
N ILE A 226 -0.20 -0.33 9.95
CA ILE A 226 0.77 0.78 9.95
C ILE A 226 1.24 1.09 11.38
N ALA A 227 0.31 1.03 12.35
CA ALA A 227 0.66 1.21 13.75
C ALA A 227 1.72 0.18 14.20
N GLY A 228 1.61 -1.07 13.70
CA GLY A 228 2.61 -2.11 13.94
C GLY A 228 4.01 -1.75 13.41
N LEU A 229 4.11 -1.15 12.22
CA LEU A 229 5.39 -0.69 11.68
C LEU A 229 6.00 0.44 12.54
N LEU A 230 5.19 1.36 13.03
CA LEU A 230 5.63 2.44 13.92
C LEU A 230 6.06 1.95 15.31
N GLU A 231 5.51 0.85 15.81
CA GLU A 231 5.93 0.21 17.07
C GLU A 231 7.30 -0.48 16.96
N LEU A 232 7.80 -0.70 15.72
CA LEU A 232 9.14 -1.24 15.51
C LEU A 232 10.23 -0.24 15.91
N GLN A 233 9.99 1.05 15.78
CA GLN A 233 10.97 2.10 16.12
C GLN A 233 11.38 2.02 17.58
N ALA A 234 12.69 2.17 17.84
CA ALA A 234 13.19 2.33 19.20
C ALA A 234 12.75 3.70 19.75
N LYS A 235 12.43 3.76 21.05
CA LYS A 235 12.06 5.02 21.71
C LYS A 235 13.28 5.75 22.27
N GLU A 236 14.29 5.01 22.67
CA GLU A 236 15.52 5.50 23.30
C GLU A 236 16.73 4.83 22.63
N ALA A 237 17.87 5.51 22.66
CA ALA A 237 19.13 5.05 22.13
C ALA A 237 20.28 5.35 23.08
N THR A 238 21.25 4.43 23.15
CA THR A 238 22.51 4.67 23.87
C THR A 238 23.51 5.35 22.93
N VAL A 239 23.86 6.60 23.21
CA VAL A 239 24.84 7.39 22.43
C VAL A 239 26.14 7.51 23.20
N ILE A 240 27.28 7.40 22.50
CA ILE A 240 28.60 7.63 23.06
C ILE A 240 29.02 9.07 22.73
N ARG A 241 29.12 9.91 23.77
CA ARG A 241 29.63 11.29 23.67
C ARG A 241 30.76 11.48 24.67
N GLU A 242 31.90 11.96 24.20
CA GLU A 242 33.09 12.16 25.02
C GLU A 242 33.53 10.90 25.79
N GLY A 243 33.38 9.73 25.17
CA GLY A 243 33.74 8.43 25.78
C GLY A 243 32.79 7.94 26.91
N LYS A 244 31.64 8.59 27.11
CA LYS A 244 30.60 8.19 28.05
C LYS A 244 29.30 7.82 27.35
N GLU A 245 28.61 6.85 27.90
CA GLU A 245 27.30 6.40 27.41
C GLU A 245 26.19 7.28 27.99
N TRP A 246 25.29 7.71 27.11
CA TRP A 246 24.09 8.50 27.45
C TRP A 246 22.87 7.85 26.83
N LEU A 247 21.84 7.62 27.63
CA LEU A 247 20.54 7.21 27.14
C LEU A 247 19.75 8.46 26.72
N VAL A 248 19.36 8.56 25.48
CA VAL A 248 18.66 9.73 24.93
C VAL A 248 17.44 9.30 24.10
N PRO A 249 16.39 10.12 23.99
CA PRO A 249 15.30 9.89 23.07
C PRO A 249 15.83 9.82 21.61
N VAL A 250 15.27 8.91 20.80
CA VAL A 250 15.70 8.72 19.39
C VAL A 250 15.53 10.00 18.58
N ASP A 251 14.48 10.78 18.84
CA ASP A 251 14.21 12.06 18.17
C ASP A 251 15.30 13.13 18.39
N SER A 252 16.17 12.94 19.39
CA SER A 252 17.27 13.87 19.69
C SER A 252 18.58 13.51 18.96
N LEU A 253 18.61 12.40 18.24
CA LEU A 253 19.78 11.91 17.51
C LEU A 253 20.08 12.76 16.28
N LYS A 254 21.36 12.88 15.94
CA LYS A 254 21.84 13.64 14.79
C LYS A 254 22.77 12.79 13.92
N ILE A 255 22.84 13.15 12.63
CA ILE A 255 23.83 12.55 11.72
C ILE A 255 25.23 12.73 12.34
N GLY A 256 25.98 11.63 12.40
CA GLY A 256 27.33 11.58 12.95
C GLY A 256 27.41 11.19 14.42
N ASP A 257 26.30 11.12 15.17
CA ASP A 257 26.28 10.55 16.52
C ASP A 257 26.69 9.06 16.47
N ILE A 258 27.46 8.64 17.46
CA ILE A 258 27.89 7.24 17.61
C ILE A 258 26.94 6.56 18.58
N ILE A 259 26.27 5.53 18.14
CA ILE A 259 25.35 4.70 18.93
C ILE A 259 26.01 3.41 19.33
N LEU A 260 25.65 2.88 20.49
CA LEU A 260 25.99 1.56 20.96
C LEU A 260 24.72 0.71 21.00
N VAL A 261 24.73 -0.43 20.29
CA VAL A 261 23.61 -1.36 20.25
C VAL A 261 24.04 -2.71 20.81
N ARG A 262 23.37 -3.14 21.87
CA ARG A 262 23.67 -4.41 22.56
C ARG A 262 22.79 -5.54 22.01
N PRO A 263 23.17 -6.81 22.25
CA PRO A 263 22.32 -7.95 21.90
C PRO A 263 20.90 -7.82 22.44
N GLY A 264 19.91 -8.07 21.59
CA GLY A 264 18.49 -7.93 21.89
C GLY A 264 17.94 -6.51 21.80
N GLU A 265 18.78 -5.48 21.60
CA GLU A 265 18.33 -4.12 21.41
C GLU A 265 17.95 -3.86 19.95
N LYS A 266 17.03 -2.91 19.75
CA LYS A 266 16.67 -2.41 18.42
C LYS A 266 17.70 -1.40 17.96
N VAL A 267 18.07 -1.44 16.68
CA VAL A 267 18.85 -0.40 16.02
C VAL A 267 17.99 0.89 15.97
N PRO A 268 18.42 2.01 16.56
CA PRO A 268 17.56 3.19 16.69
C PRO A 268 17.34 3.95 15.38
N MET A 269 18.34 4.01 14.52
CA MET A 269 18.32 4.72 13.23
C MET A 269 19.27 4.05 12.23
N ASP A 270 19.12 4.39 10.94
CA ASP A 270 20.04 3.92 9.89
C ASP A 270 21.46 4.43 10.20
N ALA A 271 22.41 3.50 10.24
CA ALA A 271 23.79 3.77 10.65
C ALA A 271 24.78 2.87 9.92
N GLU A 272 26.08 3.19 10.01
CA GLU A 272 27.19 2.38 9.52
C GLU A 272 28.01 1.86 10.71
N ILE A 273 28.29 0.58 10.74
CA ILE A 273 29.08 -0.05 11.81
C ILE A 273 30.52 0.46 11.76
N ILE A 274 31.01 0.98 12.87
CA ILE A 274 32.42 1.43 13.00
C ILE A 274 33.26 0.46 13.80
N SER A 275 32.66 -0.35 14.69
CA SER A 275 33.35 -1.38 15.46
C SER A 275 32.40 -2.44 15.96
N GLY A 276 32.89 -3.68 16.09
CA GLY A 276 32.10 -4.85 16.48
C GLY A 276 31.60 -5.64 15.27
N GLU A 277 31.31 -6.90 15.49
CA GLU A 277 30.67 -7.81 14.53
C GLU A 277 29.40 -8.36 15.16
N THR A 278 28.36 -8.54 14.37
CA THR A 278 27.05 -8.95 14.86
C THR A 278 26.20 -9.59 13.76
N SER A 279 25.17 -10.34 14.17
CA SER A 279 24.08 -10.77 13.29
C SER A 279 22.84 -9.93 13.57
N ILE A 280 22.20 -9.39 12.55
CA ILE A 280 21.02 -8.52 12.67
C ILE A 280 19.81 -9.23 12.08
N ASP A 281 18.73 -9.31 12.85
CA ASP A 281 17.43 -9.74 12.38
C ASP A 281 16.74 -8.56 11.65
N GLU A 282 16.72 -8.64 10.33
CA GLU A 282 16.09 -7.68 9.44
C GLU A 282 14.68 -8.14 8.97
N ALA A 283 14.16 -9.27 9.49
CA ALA A 283 12.94 -9.92 9.00
C ALA A 283 11.70 -9.01 8.99
N MET A 284 11.62 -8.10 9.95
CA MET A 284 10.48 -7.15 10.04
C MET A 284 10.47 -6.09 8.94
N ILE A 285 11.60 -5.86 8.27
CA ILE A 285 11.75 -4.89 7.19
C ILE A 285 11.87 -5.59 5.84
N THR A 286 12.77 -6.57 5.75
CA THR A 286 13.07 -7.27 4.49
C THR A 286 12.16 -8.48 4.23
N GLY A 287 11.53 -9.01 5.27
CA GLY A 287 10.76 -10.26 5.22
C GLY A 287 11.63 -11.52 5.19
N GLU A 288 12.96 -11.40 5.35
CA GLU A 288 13.90 -12.52 5.34
C GLU A 288 14.09 -13.07 6.77
N PRO A 289 13.79 -14.36 7.03
CA PRO A 289 13.80 -14.90 8.39
C PRO A 289 15.20 -15.22 8.93
N VAL A 290 16.24 -15.14 8.11
CA VAL A 290 17.62 -15.47 8.49
C VAL A 290 18.35 -14.19 8.88
N PRO A 291 18.93 -14.09 10.11
CA PRO A 291 19.75 -12.95 10.49
C PRO A 291 20.94 -12.76 9.56
N VAL A 292 21.26 -11.49 9.26
CA VAL A 292 22.36 -11.11 8.36
C VAL A 292 23.59 -10.75 9.17
N GLU A 293 24.73 -11.39 8.87
CA GLU A 293 26.02 -11.03 9.47
C GLU A 293 26.47 -9.65 9.00
N LYS A 294 26.90 -8.83 9.95
CA LYS A 294 27.36 -7.44 9.73
C LYS A 294 28.72 -7.22 10.41
N LYS A 295 29.60 -6.50 9.73
CA LYS A 295 30.96 -6.16 10.17
C LYS A 295 31.23 -4.66 9.99
N PRO A 296 32.33 -4.11 10.52
CA PRO A 296 32.71 -2.72 10.30
C PRO A 296 32.72 -2.33 8.83
N GLY A 297 32.06 -1.22 8.50
CA GLY A 297 31.81 -0.72 7.15
C GLY A 297 30.45 -1.12 6.57
N ASP A 298 29.73 -2.06 7.19
CA ASP A 298 28.40 -2.44 6.73
C ASP A 298 27.33 -1.50 7.27
N SER A 299 26.28 -1.26 6.46
CA SER A 299 25.11 -0.48 6.86
C SER A 299 24.12 -1.32 7.66
N VAL A 300 23.50 -0.70 8.67
CA VAL A 300 22.41 -1.26 9.48
C VAL A 300 21.19 -0.39 9.37
N ILE A 301 20.02 -1.03 9.35
CA ILE A 301 18.73 -0.36 9.15
C ILE A 301 18.07 -0.13 10.52
N GLY A 302 17.53 1.06 10.73
CA GLY A 302 16.76 1.37 11.94
C GLY A 302 15.56 0.44 12.12
N ALA A 303 15.19 0.15 13.38
CA ALA A 303 14.13 -0.76 13.80
C ALA A 303 14.41 -2.27 13.63
N THR A 304 15.55 -2.67 13.06
CA THR A 304 16.01 -4.06 13.08
C THR A 304 16.52 -4.46 14.47
N ILE A 305 16.63 -5.75 14.75
CA ILE A 305 17.01 -6.26 16.08
C ILE A 305 18.41 -6.84 16.02
N ASN A 306 19.27 -6.35 16.91
CA ASN A 306 20.60 -6.95 17.10
C ASN A 306 20.45 -8.32 17.78
N PHE A 307 20.92 -9.38 17.11
CA PHE A 307 20.76 -10.74 17.62
C PHE A 307 21.89 -11.15 18.59
N ASP A 308 23.14 -10.92 18.18
CA ASP A 308 24.35 -11.26 18.96
C ASP A 308 25.39 -10.14 18.86
N GLY A 309 26.46 -10.19 19.61
CA GLY A 309 27.51 -9.18 19.58
C GLY A 309 27.04 -7.74 19.91
N ALA A 310 27.86 -6.97 20.58
CA ALA A 310 27.61 -5.53 20.74
C ALA A 310 28.43 -4.78 19.69
N PHE A 311 27.81 -3.78 19.04
CA PHE A 311 28.48 -2.98 18.04
C PHE A 311 28.28 -1.49 18.24
N GLN A 312 29.23 -0.70 17.72
CA GLN A 312 29.09 0.74 17.64
C GLN A 312 28.87 1.13 16.17
N ALA A 313 27.92 2.02 15.93
CA ALA A 313 27.61 2.50 14.60
C ALA A 313 27.45 4.02 14.58
N LYS A 314 27.77 4.64 13.45
CA LYS A 314 27.65 6.05 13.19
C LYS A 314 26.38 6.32 12.42
N ILE A 315 25.52 7.20 12.92
CA ILE A 315 24.25 7.57 12.26
C ILE A 315 24.56 8.24 10.92
N THR A 316 23.92 7.77 9.86
CA THR A 316 24.15 8.21 8.46
C THR A 316 22.99 9.02 7.90
N LYS A 317 21.76 8.85 8.41
CA LYS A 317 20.55 9.51 7.90
C LYS A 317 19.82 10.31 8.98
N ARG A 318 18.98 11.26 8.57
CA ARG A 318 18.04 11.94 9.48
C ARG A 318 16.85 11.01 9.75
N MET A 319 16.07 11.32 10.79
CA MET A 319 14.87 10.55 11.15
C MET A 319 13.91 10.41 9.96
N GLU A 320 13.65 11.50 9.26
CA GLU A 320 12.71 11.56 8.13
C GLU A 320 13.23 10.82 6.87
N GLU A 321 14.54 10.53 6.83
CA GLU A 321 15.23 9.88 5.70
C GLU A 321 15.51 8.40 5.95
N THR A 322 15.13 7.87 7.13
CA THR A 322 15.32 6.44 7.42
C THR A 322 14.50 5.54 6.50
N VAL A 323 14.99 4.31 6.30
CA VAL A 323 14.27 3.30 5.50
C VAL A 323 12.88 3.04 6.06
N LEU A 324 12.74 2.93 7.41
CA LEU A 324 11.45 2.71 8.05
C LEU A 324 10.48 3.87 7.80
N GLU A 325 10.93 5.13 7.94
CA GLU A 325 10.07 6.30 7.69
C GLU A 325 9.66 6.40 6.21
N SER A 326 10.57 6.03 5.30
CA SER A 326 10.26 5.95 3.87
C SER A 326 9.21 4.88 3.57
N ILE A 327 9.27 3.71 4.23
CA ILE A 327 8.25 2.66 4.14
C ILE A 327 6.90 3.17 4.65
N ILE A 328 6.87 3.81 5.83
CA ILE A 328 5.65 4.37 6.42
C ILE A 328 5.03 5.41 5.48
N ARG A 329 5.84 6.32 4.97
CA ARG A 329 5.41 7.35 4.01
C ARG A 329 4.78 6.74 2.75
N LEU A 330 5.42 5.72 2.17
CA LEU A 330 4.87 5.04 0.98
C LEU A 330 3.52 4.36 1.26
N VAL A 331 3.38 3.73 2.43
CA VAL A 331 2.11 3.09 2.81
C VAL A 331 1.02 4.15 3.06
N GLU A 332 1.35 5.29 3.69
CA GLU A 332 0.43 6.43 3.83
C GLU A 332 0.02 7.01 2.47
N GLU A 333 0.97 7.16 1.54
CA GLU A 333 0.71 7.62 0.18
C GLU A 333 -0.19 6.66 -0.59
N ALA A 334 0.09 5.36 -0.49
CA ALA A 334 -0.72 4.33 -1.11
C ALA A 334 -2.19 4.38 -0.66
N GLN A 335 -2.43 4.76 0.59
CA GLN A 335 -3.77 4.92 1.13
C GLN A 335 -4.43 6.24 0.72
N GLY A 336 -3.63 7.27 0.41
CA GLY A 336 -4.12 8.58 -0.02
C GLY A 336 -4.66 8.60 -1.46
N ILE A 337 -4.13 7.77 -2.36
CA ILE A 337 -4.46 7.79 -3.79
C ILE A 337 -5.62 6.85 -4.09
N LYS A 338 -6.73 7.40 -4.59
CA LYS A 338 -7.93 6.63 -4.96
C LYS A 338 -7.68 5.77 -6.21
N ALA A 339 -7.93 4.47 -6.08
CA ALA A 339 -7.95 3.56 -7.22
C ALA A 339 -9.09 3.88 -8.21
N PRO A 340 -8.95 3.55 -9.51
CA PRO A 340 -10.01 3.73 -10.52
C PRO A 340 -11.34 3.10 -10.12
N ILE A 341 -11.31 1.90 -9.54
CA ILE A 341 -12.49 1.18 -9.06
C ILE A 341 -13.22 1.93 -7.91
N GLN A 342 -12.49 2.67 -7.07
CA GLN A 342 -13.08 3.50 -6.02
C GLN A 342 -13.81 4.69 -6.61
N ARG A 343 -13.24 5.34 -7.64
CA ARG A 343 -13.89 6.46 -8.36
C ARG A 343 -15.19 6.01 -9.01
N LEU A 344 -15.22 4.76 -9.52
CA LEU A 344 -16.44 4.17 -10.08
C LEU A 344 -17.53 3.98 -8.99
N ALA A 345 -17.16 3.46 -7.82
CA ALA A 345 -18.08 3.29 -6.69
C ALA A 345 -18.67 4.63 -6.20
N ASP A 346 -17.82 5.66 -6.10
CA ASP A 346 -18.23 7.01 -5.72
C ASP A 346 -19.26 7.60 -6.71
N ARG A 347 -19.04 7.39 -8.01
CA ARG A 347 -19.98 7.81 -9.08
C ARG A 347 -21.31 7.09 -8.98
N ILE A 348 -21.29 5.76 -8.78
CA ILE A 348 -22.50 4.94 -8.60
C ILE A 348 -23.30 5.46 -7.40
N SER A 349 -22.65 5.68 -6.26
CA SER A 349 -23.29 6.20 -5.04
C SER A 349 -23.97 7.55 -5.29
N GLY A 350 -23.36 8.44 -6.05
CA GLY A 350 -23.92 9.76 -6.38
C GLY A 350 -25.19 9.72 -7.23
N ILE A 351 -25.36 8.69 -8.08
CA ILE A 351 -26.54 8.51 -8.92
C ILE A 351 -27.63 7.72 -8.18
N PHE A 352 -27.21 6.80 -7.32
CA PHE A 352 -28.09 5.86 -6.64
C PHE A 352 -29.10 6.56 -5.71
N VAL A 353 -28.67 7.55 -4.93
CA VAL A 353 -29.52 8.24 -3.94
C VAL A 353 -30.71 8.99 -4.61
N PRO A 354 -30.53 9.78 -5.67
CA PRO A 354 -31.66 10.37 -6.41
C PRO A 354 -32.64 9.34 -6.97
N ILE A 355 -32.16 8.20 -7.47
CA ILE A 355 -33.02 7.11 -7.99
C ILE A 355 -33.86 6.53 -6.86
N VAL A 356 -33.27 6.30 -5.71
CA VAL A 356 -33.99 5.77 -4.53
C VAL A 356 -35.06 6.73 -4.02
N LEU A 357 -34.78 8.03 -4.01
CA LEU A 357 -35.81 9.04 -3.67
C LEU A 357 -37.02 8.95 -4.64
N GLY A 358 -36.73 8.75 -5.93
CA GLY A 358 -37.77 8.50 -6.92
C GLY A 358 -38.60 7.23 -6.65
N ILE A 359 -37.89 6.11 -6.34
CA ILE A 359 -38.54 4.83 -6.00
C ILE A 359 -39.42 4.97 -4.75
N ALA A 360 -38.91 5.62 -3.70
CA ALA A 360 -39.68 5.83 -2.46
C ALA A 360 -40.92 6.68 -2.70
N ALA A 361 -40.84 7.75 -3.50
CA ALA A 361 -41.97 8.57 -3.88
C ALA A 361 -43.01 7.77 -4.67
N VAL A 362 -42.58 6.99 -5.66
CA VAL A 362 -43.47 6.10 -6.45
C VAL A 362 -44.12 5.05 -5.55
N THR A 363 -43.36 4.42 -4.64
CA THR A 363 -43.85 3.45 -3.66
C THR A 363 -44.96 4.10 -2.81
N PHE A 364 -44.72 5.28 -2.27
CA PHE A 364 -45.73 6.02 -1.49
C PHE A 364 -47.01 6.26 -2.30
N ILE A 365 -46.87 6.76 -3.53
CA ILE A 365 -48.01 7.06 -4.41
C ILE A 365 -48.84 5.80 -4.73
N ILE A 366 -48.15 4.70 -5.10
CA ILE A 366 -48.82 3.44 -5.43
C ILE A 366 -49.60 2.91 -4.22
N TRP A 367 -48.92 2.85 -3.04
CA TRP A 367 -49.60 2.38 -1.83
C TRP A 367 -50.76 3.26 -1.43
N TYR A 368 -50.65 4.59 -1.54
CA TYR A 368 -51.72 5.52 -1.25
C TYR A 368 -52.91 5.33 -2.20
N LEU A 369 -52.70 5.10 -3.48
CA LEU A 369 -53.74 4.84 -4.46
C LEU A 369 -54.42 3.47 -4.25
N VAL A 370 -53.73 2.49 -3.72
CA VAL A 370 -54.25 1.14 -3.48
C VAL A 370 -54.99 1.04 -2.14
N THR A 371 -54.43 1.61 -1.09
CA THR A 371 -54.98 1.47 0.29
C THR A 371 -55.87 2.64 0.72
N GLY A 372 -55.68 3.82 0.12
CA GLY A 372 -56.33 5.07 0.55
C GLY A 372 -55.80 5.62 1.88
N THR A 373 -54.77 5.00 2.47
CA THR A 373 -54.24 5.36 3.78
C THR A 373 -52.83 5.91 3.67
N VAL A 374 -52.47 6.88 4.51
CA VAL A 374 -51.16 7.51 4.53
C VAL A 374 -50.17 6.68 5.32
N ASP A 375 -50.61 6.03 6.38
CA ASP A 375 -49.78 5.25 7.33
C ASP A 375 -48.97 4.12 6.66
N GLY A 376 -49.63 3.14 6.06
CA GLY A 376 -48.95 2.04 5.37
C GLY A 376 -48.14 2.50 4.16
N SER A 377 -48.62 3.56 3.46
CA SER A 377 -47.87 4.16 2.34
C SER A 377 -46.56 4.79 2.80
N LEU A 378 -46.60 5.46 3.95
CA LEU A 378 -45.42 6.11 4.56
C LEU A 378 -44.41 5.08 5.07
N GLU A 379 -44.90 4.02 5.74
CA GLU A 379 -44.06 2.94 6.26
C GLU A 379 -43.25 2.26 5.14
N ALA A 380 -43.92 1.87 4.05
CA ALA A 380 -43.26 1.28 2.89
C ALA A 380 -42.22 2.23 2.25
N ALA A 381 -42.56 3.52 2.10
CA ALA A 381 -41.63 4.51 1.56
C ALA A 381 -40.43 4.74 2.48
N ILE A 382 -40.61 4.81 3.80
CA ILE A 382 -39.51 4.93 4.78
C ILE A 382 -38.62 3.69 4.73
N ALA A 383 -39.21 2.48 4.67
CA ALA A 383 -38.45 1.25 4.55
C ALA A 383 -37.55 1.24 3.30
N VAL A 384 -38.07 1.71 2.16
CA VAL A 384 -37.28 1.89 0.91
C VAL A 384 -36.16 2.90 1.12
N LEU A 385 -36.39 4.06 1.73
CA LEU A 385 -35.35 5.08 1.98
C LEU A 385 -34.24 4.54 2.87
N VAL A 386 -34.57 3.76 3.88
CA VAL A 386 -33.61 3.24 4.86
C VAL A 386 -32.79 2.11 4.27
N ILE A 387 -33.42 1.08 3.68
CA ILE A 387 -32.67 -0.09 3.13
C ILE A 387 -31.79 0.28 1.97
N ALA A 388 -32.09 1.34 1.28
CA ALA A 388 -31.32 1.77 0.11
C ALA A 388 -30.08 2.60 0.41
N CYS A 389 -29.72 2.81 1.69
CA CYS A 389 -28.49 3.54 2.01
C CYS A 389 -27.25 2.79 1.49
N PRO A 390 -26.42 3.39 0.61
CA PRO A 390 -25.20 2.74 0.11
C PRO A 390 -24.03 2.90 1.08
N CYS A 391 -24.25 2.77 2.40
CA CYS A 391 -23.26 3.06 3.44
C CYS A 391 -21.99 2.21 3.29
N ALA A 392 -22.17 0.90 3.08
CA ALA A 392 -21.07 -0.06 2.94
C ALA A 392 -20.27 0.10 1.63
N LEU A 393 -20.89 0.65 0.57
CA LEU A 393 -20.26 0.80 -0.74
C LEU A 393 -19.05 1.76 -0.69
N GLY A 394 -19.16 2.84 0.07
CA GLY A 394 -18.08 3.82 0.24
C GLY A 394 -16.86 3.28 0.97
N LEU A 395 -17.03 2.21 1.77
CA LEU A 395 -15.93 1.56 2.51
C LEU A 395 -15.35 0.34 1.78
N ALA A 396 -16.09 -0.24 0.83
CA ALA A 396 -15.76 -1.50 0.20
C ALA A 396 -14.37 -1.54 -0.43
N THR A 397 -13.95 -0.46 -1.07
CA THR A 397 -12.64 -0.35 -1.72
C THR A 397 -11.55 0.11 -0.76
N PRO A 398 -11.70 1.24 -0.01
CA PRO A 398 -10.62 1.73 0.85
C PRO A 398 -10.17 0.71 1.90
N THR A 399 -11.11 0.03 2.56
CA THR A 399 -10.75 -0.96 3.59
C THR A 399 -9.99 -2.16 3.04
N ALA A 400 -10.34 -2.63 1.83
CA ALA A 400 -9.63 -3.72 1.19
C ALA A 400 -8.24 -3.29 0.69
N ILE A 401 -8.11 -2.07 0.13
CA ILE A 401 -6.80 -1.52 -0.27
C ILE A 401 -5.91 -1.38 0.96
N MET A 402 -6.40 -0.80 2.06
CA MET A 402 -5.61 -0.64 3.30
C MET A 402 -5.16 -1.99 3.86
N ALA A 403 -6.05 -2.98 3.89
CA ALA A 403 -5.68 -4.31 4.36
C ALA A 403 -4.69 -5.01 3.42
N GLY A 404 -4.84 -4.83 2.11
CA GLY A 404 -3.95 -5.40 1.09
C GLY A 404 -2.57 -4.75 1.07
N THR A 405 -2.49 -3.41 1.07
CA THR A 405 -1.22 -2.67 1.12
C THR A 405 -0.51 -2.87 2.45
N GLY A 406 -1.26 -2.92 3.57
CA GLY A 406 -0.71 -3.25 4.87
C GLY A 406 -0.11 -4.66 4.91
N LYS A 407 -0.80 -5.66 4.34
CA LYS A 407 -0.26 -7.04 4.22
C LYS A 407 0.96 -7.08 3.30
N GLY A 408 0.96 -6.31 2.22
CA GLY A 408 2.12 -6.14 1.35
C GLY A 408 3.33 -5.61 2.11
N ALA A 409 3.16 -4.51 2.85
CA ALA A 409 4.21 -3.88 3.64
C ALA A 409 4.82 -4.83 4.69
N GLU A 410 3.98 -5.62 5.41
CA GLU A 410 4.44 -6.66 6.32
C GLU A 410 5.30 -7.75 5.63
N SER A 411 5.15 -7.90 4.32
CA SER A 411 5.87 -8.89 3.51
C SER A 411 7.01 -8.29 2.69
N GLY A 412 7.32 -6.99 2.86
CA GLY A 412 8.35 -6.29 2.10
C GLY A 412 7.89 -5.83 0.70
N ILE A 413 6.58 -5.77 0.44
CA ILE A 413 5.98 -5.32 -0.83
C ILE A 413 5.31 -3.96 -0.60
N LEU A 414 5.85 -2.90 -1.17
CA LEU A 414 5.37 -1.53 -1.03
C LEU A 414 4.72 -1.05 -2.32
N PHE A 415 3.42 -0.74 -2.27
CA PHE A 415 2.69 -0.12 -3.38
C PHE A 415 2.65 1.39 -3.20
N LYS A 416 2.93 2.18 -4.23
CA LYS A 416 2.80 3.64 -4.19
C LYS A 416 1.36 4.16 -4.24
N GLY A 417 0.38 3.31 -4.55
CA GLY A 417 -1.01 3.71 -4.62
C GLY A 417 -1.98 2.58 -4.87
N GLY A 418 -3.24 2.79 -4.52
CA GLY A 418 -4.31 1.83 -4.82
C GLY A 418 -4.49 1.58 -6.32
N GLU A 419 -4.14 2.55 -7.17
CA GLU A 419 -4.18 2.37 -8.62
C GLU A 419 -3.09 1.41 -9.12
N HIS A 420 -1.88 1.46 -8.53
CA HIS A 420 -0.80 0.53 -8.87
C HIS A 420 -1.15 -0.88 -8.43
N LEU A 421 -1.78 -1.05 -7.25
CA LEU A 421 -2.31 -2.34 -6.82
C LEU A 421 -3.38 -2.88 -7.78
N GLU A 422 -4.31 -2.03 -8.27
CA GLU A 422 -5.30 -2.43 -9.26
C GLU A 422 -4.65 -2.85 -10.59
N ARG A 423 -3.70 -2.06 -11.11
CA ARG A 423 -2.99 -2.36 -12.36
C ARG A 423 -2.16 -3.63 -12.26
N THR A 424 -1.41 -3.82 -11.17
CA THR A 424 -0.62 -5.04 -10.90
C THR A 424 -1.48 -6.31 -11.00
N SER A 425 -2.73 -6.25 -10.57
CA SER A 425 -3.64 -7.41 -10.68
C SER A 425 -3.97 -7.82 -12.11
N LYS A 426 -3.75 -6.94 -13.09
CA LYS A 426 -4.06 -7.12 -14.51
C LYS A 426 -2.84 -7.48 -15.35
N VAL A 427 -1.64 -7.44 -14.78
CA VAL A 427 -0.39 -7.77 -15.47
C VAL A 427 -0.46 -9.18 -16.07
N ASP A 428 -0.12 -9.29 -17.34
CA ASP A 428 -0.04 -10.56 -18.09
C ASP A 428 1.38 -10.87 -18.58
N THR A 429 2.27 -9.87 -18.64
CA THR A 429 3.63 -10.02 -19.11
C THR A 429 4.60 -9.28 -18.17
N ILE A 430 5.69 -9.95 -17.80
CA ILE A 430 6.76 -9.36 -16.98
C ILE A 430 8.07 -9.38 -17.76
N VAL A 431 8.71 -8.23 -17.84
CA VAL A 431 10.05 -8.05 -18.41
C VAL A 431 11.03 -7.83 -17.26
N PHE A 432 12.02 -8.70 -17.17
CA PHE A 432 13.10 -8.60 -16.18
C PHE A 432 14.32 -7.96 -16.79
N ASP A 433 14.92 -7.01 -16.09
CA ASP A 433 16.34 -6.74 -16.33
C ASP A 433 17.20 -7.94 -15.89
N LYS A 434 18.37 -8.12 -16.51
CA LYS A 434 19.27 -9.20 -16.14
C LYS A 434 20.11 -8.83 -14.92
N THR A 435 20.92 -7.76 -15.07
CA THR A 435 22.03 -7.45 -14.16
C THR A 435 21.53 -6.78 -12.88
N GLY A 436 21.87 -7.34 -11.71
CA GLY A 436 21.40 -6.83 -10.42
C GLY A 436 19.95 -7.19 -10.09
N THR A 437 19.18 -7.70 -11.05
CA THR A 437 17.79 -8.13 -10.90
C THR A 437 17.69 -9.65 -10.87
N LEU A 438 17.79 -10.34 -12.01
CA LEU A 438 17.81 -11.81 -12.06
C LEU A 438 19.14 -12.39 -11.57
N THR A 439 20.19 -11.60 -11.60
CA THR A 439 21.54 -11.94 -11.11
C THR A 439 21.88 -11.11 -9.87
N GLU A 440 22.92 -11.51 -9.16
CA GLU A 440 23.40 -10.77 -7.98
C GLU A 440 24.09 -9.44 -8.33
N GLY A 441 24.41 -9.21 -9.61
CA GLY A 441 25.17 -8.06 -10.08
C GLY A 441 26.63 -8.11 -9.64
N LYS A 442 27.08 -9.26 -9.16
CA LYS A 442 28.45 -9.51 -8.73
C LYS A 442 29.11 -10.48 -9.69
N LEU A 443 30.17 -10.01 -10.36
CA LEU A 443 31.00 -10.89 -11.16
C LEU A 443 31.76 -11.84 -10.23
N GLU A 444 31.73 -13.13 -10.55
CA GLU A 444 32.52 -14.15 -9.89
C GLU A 444 33.33 -14.93 -10.93
N VAL A 445 34.56 -15.35 -10.54
CA VAL A 445 35.35 -16.20 -11.38
C VAL A 445 34.77 -17.61 -11.37
N SER A 446 34.21 -18.03 -12.51
CA SER A 446 33.56 -19.34 -12.64
C SER A 446 34.52 -20.44 -13.12
N ASP A 447 35.53 -20.06 -13.91
CA ASP A 447 36.54 -21.00 -14.47
C ASP A 447 37.90 -20.34 -14.52
N LYS A 448 38.93 -21.18 -14.40
CA LYS A 448 40.29 -20.73 -14.44
C LYS A 448 41.21 -21.76 -15.13
N LYS A 449 42.13 -21.29 -15.95
CA LYS A 449 43.14 -22.09 -16.62
C LYS A 449 44.45 -21.36 -16.59
N ALA A 450 45.41 -21.85 -15.80
CA ALA A 450 46.78 -21.39 -15.81
C ALA A 450 47.61 -22.24 -16.80
N ALA A 451 48.43 -21.58 -17.60
CA ALA A 451 49.37 -22.24 -18.51
C ALA A 451 50.81 -22.23 -17.95
N ASN A 452 51.08 -21.43 -16.90
CA ASN A 452 52.35 -21.44 -16.18
C ASN A 452 52.22 -21.03 -14.71
N ASP A 453 53.23 -21.26 -13.91
CA ASP A 453 53.22 -21.03 -12.46
C ASP A 453 53.20 -19.53 -12.08
N HIS A 454 53.57 -18.61 -12.97
CA HIS A 454 53.59 -17.17 -12.74
C HIS A 454 52.22 -16.54 -12.95
N PHE A 455 51.22 -17.27 -13.51
CA PHE A 455 49.92 -16.73 -13.86
C PHE A 455 49.20 -16.09 -12.66
N PHE A 456 48.97 -16.83 -11.58
CA PHE A 456 48.23 -16.33 -10.42
C PHE A 456 49.00 -15.25 -9.63
N PRO A 457 50.32 -15.37 -9.35
CA PRO A 457 51.06 -14.29 -8.69
C PRO A 457 51.04 -12.96 -9.46
N TYR A 458 51.21 -13.02 -10.77
CA TYR A 458 51.22 -11.82 -11.61
C TYR A 458 49.82 -11.25 -11.76
N LEU A 459 48.83 -12.09 -11.88
CA LEU A 459 47.41 -11.69 -11.92
C LEU A 459 47.02 -10.91 -10.65
N PHE A 460 47.38 -11.42 -9.47
CA PHE A 460 47.12 -10.77 -8.19
C PHE A 460 47.74 -9.37 -8.14
N LEU A 461 49.01 -9.24 -8.50
CA LEU A 461 49.71 -7.95 -8.48
C LEU A 461 49.19 -6.94 -9.50
N MET A 462 48.75 -7.40 -10.68
CA MET A 462 48.15 -6.55 -11.71
C MET A 462 46.78 -6.03 -11.24
N GLU A 463 45.92 -6.91 -10.74
CA GLU A 463 44.55 -6.55 -10.41
C GLU A 463 44.42 -5.78 -9.09
N GLN A 464 45.37 -5.89 -8.16
CA GLN A 464 45.48 -5.02 -6.98
C GLN A 464 45.56 -3.52 -7.32
N GLN A 465 46.03 -3.18 -8.52
CA GLN A 465 46.17 -1.80 -8.99
C GLN A 465 44.95 -1.29 -9.75
N SER A 466 43.85 -2.07 -9.78
CA SER A 466 42.65 -1.77 -10.54
C SER A 466 41.41 -1.70 -9.64
N GLU A 467 40.61 -0.66 -9.81
CA GLU A 467 39.27 -0.52 -9.17
C GLU A 467 38.16 -1.15 -10.00
N HIS A 468 38.47 -1.79 -11.11
CA HIS A 468 37.48 -2.36 -12.00
C HIS A 468 36.73 -3.53 -11.32
N PRO A 469 35.38 -3.71 -11.52
CA PRO A 469 34.63 -4.82 -10.93
C PRO A 469 35.22 -6.21 -11.21
N ILE A 470 35.80 -6.41 -12.41
CA ILE A 470 36.54 -7.64 -12.78
C ILE A 470 37.73 -7.88 -11.85
N ALA A 471 38.49 -6.81 -11.57
CA ALA A 471 39.63 -6.90 -10.68
C ALA A 471 39.21 -7.32 -9.26
N LYS A 472 38.16 -6.69 -8.72
CA LYS A 472 37.64 -7.03 -7.39
C LYS A 472 37.19 -8.49 -7.30
N ALA A 473 36.56 -9.01 -8.37
CA ALA A 473 36.13 -10.41 -8.43
C ALA A 473 37.33 -11.37 -8.46
N ILE A 474 38.37 -11.01 -9.22
CA ILE A 474 39.61 -11.80 -9.32
C ILE A 474 40.38 -11.80 -7.99
N ILE A 475 40.52 -10.64 -7.36
CA ILE A 475 41.18 -10.52 -6.05
C ILE A 475 40.43 -11.33 -4.99
N LYS A 476 39.13 -11.22 -4.90
CA LYS A 476 38.27 -12.00 -3.97
C LYS A 476 38.51 -13.52 -4.14
N MET A 477 38.70 -14.00 -5.36
CA MET A 477 38.97 -15.42 -5.64
C MET A 477 40.40 -15.82 -5.20
N LEU A 478 41.38 -14.90 -5.30
CA LEU A 478 42.80 -15.20 -5.03
C LEU A 478 43.19 -15.05 -3.55
N GLU A 479 42.50 -14.20 -2.77
CA GLU A 479 42.77 -13.96 -1.34
C GLU A 479 42.78 -15.24 -0.48
N PRO A 480 41.81 -16.16 -0.60
CA PRO A 480 41.83 -17.39 0.19
C PRO A 480 42.95 -18.37 -0.17
N GLU A 481 43.51 -18.26 -1.40
CA GLU A 481 44.56 -19.16 -1.89
C GLU A 481 45.98 -18.82 -1.35
N ASN A 482 46.08 -17.74 -0.51
CA ASN A 482 47.36 -17.29 0.09
C ASN A 482 48.52 -17.25 -0.91
N ILE A 483 48.31 -16.62 -2.07
CA ILE A 483 49.30 -16.56 -3.15
C ILE A 483 50.49 -15.74 -2.69
N ASP A 484 51.65 -16.39 -2.61
CA ASP A 484 52.90 -15.69 -2.28
C ASP A 484 53.44 -14.91 -3.49
N ALA A 485 53.06 -13.64 -3.56
CA ALA A 485 53.58 -12.70 -4.55
C ALA A 485 54.74 -11.83 -3.99
N SER A 486 55.20 -12.10 -2.77
CA SER A 486 56.24 -11.27 -2.07
C SER A 486 57.62 -11.29 -2.74
N ALA A 487 57.91 -12.34 -3.49
CA ALA A 487 59.19 -12.49 -4.21
C ALA A 487 59.20 -11.75 -5.55
N VAL A 488 58.06 -11.27 -6.07
CA VAL A 488 57.92 -10.65 -7.39
C VAL A 488 58.27 -9.16 -7.34
N LYS A 489 59.25 -8.73 -8.14
CA LYS A 489 59.60 -7.30 -8.28
C LYS A 489 58.52 -6.56 -9.09
N GLN A 490 57.84 -5.63 -8.48
CA GLN A 490 56.86 -4.77 -9.15
C GLN A 490 57.56 -3.62 -9.92
N GLY A 491 57.32 -3.53 -11.23
CA GLY A 491 57.58 -2.38 -12.05
C GLY A 491 56.39 -1.45 -12.22
N LYS A 492 56.36 -0.68 -13.31
CA LYS A 492 55.22 0.22 -13.59
C LYS A 492 54.07 -0.58 -14.19
N ILE A 493 52.92 -0.52 -13.56
CA ILE A 493 51.64 -1.05 -14.06
C ILE A 493 50.79 0.13 -14.55
N ARG A 494 50.12 -0.02 -15.70
CA ARG A 494 49.26 1.01 -16.32
C ARG A 494 48.04 0.38 -16.94
N ALA A 495 46.89 1.02 -16.72
CA ALA A 495 45.68 0.70 -17.45
C ALA A 495 45.76 1.16 -18.90
N LYS A 496 45.30 0.34 -19.85
CA LYS A 496 45.19 0.63 -21.27
C LYS A 496 43.69 0.68 -21.63
N ALA A 497 43.18 1.87 -21.80
CA ALA A 497 41.75 2.09 -22.03
C ALA A 497 41.19 1.18 -23.14
N GLY A 498 40.11 0.45 -22.82
CA GLY A 498 39.42 -0.47 -23.73
C GLY A 498 40.14 -1.80 -24.03
N HIS A 499 41.29 -2.06 -23.42
CA HIS A 499 42.10 -3.26 -23.70
C HIS A 499 42.42 -4.08 -22.45
N GLY A 500 42.70 -3.43 -21.30
CA GLY A 500 43.08 -4.08 -20.07
C GLY A 500 44.25 -3.37 -19.39
N MET A 501 45.25 -4.10 -18.93
CA MET A 501 46.40 -3.59 -18.19
C MET A 501 47.68 -4.09 -18.78
N THR A 502 48.74 -3.28 -18.67
CA THR A 502 50.11 -3.68 -19.01
C THR A 502 51.06 -3.28 -17.91
N GLY A 503 52.00 -4.12 -17.59
CA GLY A 503 52.99 -3.87 -16.53
C GLY A 503 54.29 -4.66 -16.73
N ASN A 504 55.29 -4.31 -15.94
CA ASN A 504 56.55 -5.08 -15.86
C ASN A 504 56.64 -5.71 -14.48
N LEU A 505 56.78 -7.04 -14.42
CA LEU A 505 56.93 -7.84 -13.22
C LEU A 505 58.14 -8.76 -13.41
N ASP A 506 59.12 -8.77 -12.49
CA ASP A 506 60.40 -9.49 -12.60
C ASP A 506 61.13 -9.24 -13.93
N ASP A 507 61.12 -7.98 -14.41
CA ASP A 507 61.66 -7.59 -15.72
C ASP A 507 60.95 -8.15 -16.95
N SER A 508 59.87 -8.96 -16.76
CA SER A 508 58.99 -9.46 -17.80
C SER A 508 57.82 -8.50 -18.10
N LYS A 509 57.50 -8.37 -19.37
CA LYS A 509 56.32 -7.58 -19.81
C LYS A 509 55.06 -8.41 -19.68
N VAL A 510 54.13 -7.96 -18.81
CA VAL A 510 52.85 -8.61 -18.59
C VAL A 510 51.74 -7.79 -19.24
N GLU A 511 50.89 -8.45 -19.99
CA GLU A 511 49.68 -7.90 -20.62
C GLU A 511 48.47 -8.70 -20.19
N LEU A 512 47.50 -8.03 -19.57
CA LEU A 512 46.27 -8.60 -19.02
C LEU A 512 45.10 -7.89 -19.62
N GLY A 513 44.07 -8.60 -20.10
CA GLY A 513 42.89 -7.96 -20.63
C GLY A 513 41.94 -8.91 -21.34
N ALA A 514 40.97 -8.35 -22.07
CA ALA A 514 40.00 -9.14 -22.81
C ALA A 514 40.66 -10.14 -23.77
N TYR A 515 40.06 -11.31 -23.93
CA TYR A 515 40.56 -12.36 -24.82
C TYR A 515 40.98 -11.83 -26.21
N ARG A 516 40.12 -11.02 -26.87
CA ARG A 516 40.45 -10.43 -28.20
C ARG A 516 41.71 -9.59 -28.22
N TYR A 517 42.02 -8.91 -27.12
CA TYR A 517 43.25 -8.13 -27.01
C TYR A 517 44.47 -9.04 -26.88
N VAL A 518 44.42 -10.00 -25.95
CA VAL A 518 45.56 -10.90 -25.71
C VAL A 518 45.82 -11.83 -26.89
N SER A 519 44.78 -12.36 -27.55
CA SER A 519 44.88 -13.19 -28.76
C SER A 519 45.51 -12.44 -29.96
N SER A 520 45.45 -11.10 -29.97
CA SER A 520 46.14 -10.30 -30.98
C SER A 520 47.66 -10.13 -30.71
N LEU A 521 48.09 -10.42 -29.47
CA LEU A 521 49.50 -10.25 -29.04
C LEU A 521 50.27 -11.57 -29.02
N THR A 522 49.59 -12.70 -28.85
CA THR A 522 50.22 -14.01 -28.70
C THR A 522 49.37 -15.10 -29.36
N THR A 523 50.03 -16.22 -29.68
CA THR A 523 49.33 -17.42 -30.14
C THR A 523 48.91 -18.25 -28.93
N ILE A 524 47.63 -18.46 -28.77
CA ILE A 524 47.07 -19.30 -27.72
C ILE A 524 47.12 -20.76 -28.16
N PRO A 525 47.53 -21.71 -27.30
CA PRO A 525 47.47 -23.13 -27.63
C PRO A 525 46.06 -23.55 -28.04
N LYS A 526 45.97 -24.38 -29.08
CA LYS A 526 44.67 -24.76 -29.66
C LYS A 526 43.66 -25.33 -28.64
N GLU A 527 44.17 -26.12 -27.71
CA GLU A 527 43.39 -26.74 -26.63
C GLU A 527 42.81 -25.68 -25.67
N ASP A 528 43.57 -24.65 -25.31
CA ASP A 528 43.13 -23.55 -24.44
C ASP A 528 42.22 -22.58 -25.22
N ASP A 529 42.48 -22.40 -26.50
CA ASP A 529 41.66 -21.55 -27.38
C ASP A 529 40.22 -22.13 -27.52
N GLU A 530 40.13 -23.44 -27.80
CA GLU A 530 38.84 -24.16 -27.84
C GLU A 530 38.10 -24.09 -26.48
N LEU A 531 38.83 -24.19 -25.38
CA LEU A 531 38.28 -24.03 -24.03
C LEU A 531 37.75 -22.62 -23.78
N ILE A 532 38.53 -21.59 -24.11
CA ILE A 532 38.14 -20.18 -23.99
C ILE A 532 36.93 -19.87 -24.88
N GLU A 533 36.93 -20.37 -26.12
CA GLU A 533 35.76 -20.22 -27.00
C GLU A 533 34.54 -20.87 -26.39
N SER A 534 34.63 -22.02 -25.75
CA SER A 534 33.52 -22.67 -25.05
C SER A 534 32.99 -21.81 -23.91
N TRP A 535 33.88 -21.14 -23.14
CA TRP A 535 33.48 -20.19 -22.09
C TRP A 535 32.76 -18.98 -22.65
N MET A 536 33.27 -18.41 -23.76
CA MET A 536 32.62 -17.28 -24.43
C MET A 536 31.25 -17.68 -25.02
N HIS A 537 31.13 -18.88 -25.60
CA HIS A 537 29.85 -19.43 -26.05
C HIS A 537 28.87 -19.70 -24.91
N ALA A 538 29.39 -20.00 -23.71
CA ALA A 538 28.58 -20.09 -22.50
C ALA A 538 28.21 -18.71 -21.93
N GLY A 539 28.65 -17.62 -22.58
CA GLY A 539 28.31 -16.26 -22.18
C GLY A 539 29.16 -15.65 -21.07
N LYS A 540 30.33 -16.21 -20.81
CA LYS A 540 31.23 -15.71 -19.78
C LYS A 540 32.12 -14.62 -20.31
N THR A 541 32.48 -13.69 -19.43
CA THR A 541 33.52 -12.68 -19.73
C THR A 541 34.89 -13.30 -19.53
N VAL A 542 35.72 -13.37 -20.58
CA VAL A 542 37.03 -13.95 -20.49
C VAL A 542 38.11 -12.89 -20.40
N VAL A 543 38.94 -13.02 -19.40
CA VAL A 543 40.20 -12.25 -19.21
C VAL A 543 41.37 -13.19 -19.39
N ALA A 544 42.31 -12.81 -20.25
CA ALA A 544 43.52 -13.59 -20.54
C ALA A 544 44.79 -12.78 -20.22
N MET A 545 45.89 -13.49 -20.02
CA MET A 545 47.20 -12.91 -19.72
C MET A 545 48.27 -13.45 -20.68
N ALA A 546 49.17 -12.54 -21.11
CA ALA A 546 50.40 -12.88 -21.78
C ALA A 546 51.60 -12.32 -21.02
N ILE A 547 52.68 -13.10 -20.94
CA ILE A 547 53.94 -12.74 -20.33
C ILE A 547 55.00 -12.82 -21.44
N ASP A 548 55.71 -11.70 -21.71
CA ASP A 548 56.71 -11.56 -22.78
C ASP A 548 56.21 -12.06 -24.16
N GLY A 549 54.91 -11.82 -24.44
CA GLY A 549 54.28 -12.25 -25.68
C GLY A 549 53.93 -13.76 -25.75
N VAL A 550 54.05 -14.50 -24.63
CA VAL A 550 53.64 -15.91 -24.51
C VAL A 550 52.37 -15.99 -23.66
N TYR A 551 51.37 -16.77 -24.09
CA TYR A 551 50.13 -17.00 -23.35
C TYR A 551 50.43 -17.64 -21.97
N ALA A 552 49.88 -17.05 -20.91
CA ALA A 552 50.13 -17.47 -19.53
C ALA A 552 48.91 -18.09 -18.84
N GLY A 553 47.71 -17.80 -19.33
CA GLY A 553 46.47 -18.32 -18.79
C GLY A 553 45.25 -17.44 -19.04
N ALA A 554 44.09 -17.92 -18.68
CA ALA A 554 42.85 -17.20 -18.78
C ALA A 554 41.86 -17.52 -17.61
N LEU A 555 40.98 -16.59 -17.34
CA LEU A 555 39.87 -16.72 -16.41
C LEU A 555 38.52 -16.40 -17.10
N ALA A 556 37.48 -17.10 -16.72
CA ALA A 556 36.14 -16.77 -17.10
C ALA A 556 35.35 -16.27 -15.90
N LEU A 557 34.69 -15.14 -16.09
CA LEU A 557 33.83 -14.53 -15.09
C LEU A 557 32.36 -14.57 -15.58
N SER A 558 31.44 -14.83 -14.67
CA SER A 558 30.04 -14.78 -14.94
C SER A 558 29.30 -14.06 -13.81
N ASP A 559 28.19 -13.45 -14.16
CA ASP A 559 27.25 -12.92 -13.19
C ASP A 559 26.27 -14.04 -12.84
N THR A 560 26.23 -14.40 -11.55
CA THR A 560 25.52 -15.59 -11.09
C THR A 560 24.03 -15.31 -10.96
N PRO A 561 23.14 -16.13 -11.56
CA PRO A 561 21.70 -16.02 -11.32
C PRO A 561 21.37 -16.20 -9.84
N ARG A 562 20.42 -15.42 -9.34
CA ARG A 562 19.92 -15.59 -7.95
C ARG A 562 19.35 -16.99 -7.76
N PRO A 563 19.58 -17.64 -6.62
CA PRO A 563 19.11 -19.03 -6.38
C PRO A 563 17.62 -19.21 -6.58
N GLU A 564 16.81 -18.23 -6.19
CA GLU A 564 15.35 -18.28 -6.28
C GLU A 564 14.78 -17.81 -7.63
N ALA A 565 15.62 -17.38 -8.59
CA ALA A 565 15.16 -16.87 -9.88
C ALA A 565 14.28 -17.89 -10.64
N LYS A 566 14.74 -19.13 -10.68
CA LYS A 566 14.00 -20.21 -11.35
C LYS A 566 12.64 -20.50 -10.72
N GLU A 567 12.58 -20.50 -9.38
CA GLU A 567 11.33 -20.68 -8.63
C GLU A 567 10.36 -19.55 -8.90
N ALA A 568 10.84 -18.29 -8.87
CA ALA A 568 10.03 -17.11 -9.14
C ALA A 568 9.41 -17.17 -10.56
N ILE A 569 10.20 -17.51 -11.57
CA ILE A 569 9.73 -17.66 -12.96
C ILE A 569 8.68 -18.78 -13.06
N GLN A 570 8.89 -19.94 -12.40
CA GLN A 570 7.91 -21.02 -12.40
C GLN A 570 6.58 -20.63 -11.75
N LYS A 571 6.63 -19.90 -10.60
CA LYS A 571 5.43 -19.40 -9.93
C LYS A 571 4.66 -18.39 -10.80
N LEU A 572 5.35 -17.54 -11.55
CA LEU A 572 4.73 -16.61 -12.50
C LEU A 572 4.02 -17.35 -13.63
N LYS A 573 4.67 -18.35 -14.22
CA LYS A 573 4.07 -19.20 -15.26
C LYS A 573 2.86 -19.95 -14.76
N ALA A 574 2.90 -20.47 -13.53
CA ALA A 574 1.75 -21.12 -12.91
C ALA A 574 0.56 -20.15 -12.71
N GLN A 575 0.83 -18.84 -12.61
CA GLN A 575 -0.20 -17.80 -12.58
C GLN A 575 -0.68 -17.36 -13.97
N GLY A 576 -0.16 -17.94 -15.05
CA GLY A 576 -0.49 -17.62 -16.45
C GLY A 576 0.17 -16.35 -16.96
N ILE A 577 1.29 -15.92 -16.37
CA ILE A 577 2.02 -14.70 -16.71
C ILE A 577 3.17 -15.07 -17.64
N LYS A 578 3.31 -14.35 -18.75
CA LYS A 578 4.44 -14.46 -19.67
C LYS A 578 5.66 -13.78 -19.07
N THR A 579 6.81 -14.37 -19.28
CA THR A 579 8.08 -13.86 -18.75
C THR A 579 9.03 -13.51 -19.88
N ALA A 580 9.74 -12.39 -19.76
CA ALA A 580 10.74 -11.96 -20.71
C ALA A 580 11.99 -11.49 -19.96
N ILE A 581 13.16 -11.66 -20.54
CA ILE A 581 14.42 -11.08 -20.07
C ILE A 581 14.90 -10.05 -21.08
N CYS A 582 15.38 -8.90 -20.58
CA CYS A 582 15.95 -7.82 -21.36
C CYS A 582 17.34 -7.49 -20.84
N SER A 583 18.34 -7.41 -21.71
CA SER A 583 19.73 -7.14 -21.33
C SER A 583 20.53 -6.48 -22.45
N GLY A 584 21.55 -5.71 -22.08
CA GLY A 584 22.57 -5.19 -23.00
C GLY A 584 23.60 -6.23 -23.48
N ASP A 585 23.55 -7.45 -22.91
CA ASP A 585 24.50 -8.51 -23.24
C ASP A 585 24.24 -9.12 -24.63
N GLN A 586 25.22 -9.87 -25.10
CA GLN A 586 25.15 -10.59 -26.38
C GLN A 586 24.02 -11.62 -26.39
N SER A 587 23.42 -11.84 -27.57
CA SER A 587 22.26 -12.69 -27.75
C SER A 587 22.43 -14.11 -27.18
N VAL A 588 23.59 -14.72 -27.38
CA VAL A 588 23.88 -16.09 -26.88
C VAL A 588 23.81 -16.17 -25.34
N VAL A 589 24.30 -15.15 -24.65
CA VAL A 589 24.30 -15.09 -23.17
C VAL A 589 22.87 -15.03 -22.63
N VAL A 590 22.08 -14.11 -23.21
CA VAL A 590 20.69 -13.86 -22.76
C VAL A 590 19.81 -15.05 -23.09
N GLU A 591 20.02 -15.69 -24.27
CA GLU A 591 19.29 -16.88 -24.70
C GLU A 591 19.55 -18.08 -23.77
N ASN A 592 20.83 -18.33 -23.42
CA ASN A 592 21.18 -19.41 -22.51
C ASN A 592 20.55 -19.22 -21.13
N MET A 593 20.64 -18.00 -20.56
CA MET A 593 20.02 -17.69 -19.29
C MET A 593 18.49 -17.86 -19.35
N ALA A 594 17.85 -17.40 -20.43
CA ALA A 594 16.40 -17.57 -20.62
C ALA A 594 16.00 -19.05 -20.63
N LYS A 595 16.77 -19.91 -21.29
CA LYS A 595 16.55 -21.36 -21.32
C LYS A 595 16.74 -22.00 -19.95
N ASP A 596 17.80 -21.64 -19.23
CA ASP A 596 18.12 -22.21 -17.91
C ASP A 596 17.08 -21.85 -16.85
N LEU A 597 16.59 -20.62 -16.86
CA LEU A 597 15.55 -20.13 -15.97
C LEU A 597 14.14 -20.51 -16.47
N GLY A 598 14.00 -20.90 -17.74
CA GLY A 598 12.73 -21.24 -18.37
C GLY A 598 11.91 -19.99 -18.73
N ILE A 599 12.51 -18.87 -19.06
CA ILE A 599 11.85 -17.62 -19.48
C ILE A 599 11.31 -17.78 -20.92
N ASP A 600 10.15 -17.16 -21.23
CA ASP A 600 9.44 -17.39 -22.51
C ASP A 600 10.02 -16.59 -23.67
N MET A 601 10.52 -15.37 -23.40
CA MET A 601 11.04 -14.43 -24.40
C MET A 601 12.36 -13.81 -23.94
N PHE A 602 13.24 -13.52 -24.88
CA PHE A 602 14.49 -12.82 -24.56
C PHE A 602 14.77 -11.69 -25.56
N PHE A 603 15.35 -10.61 -25.06
CA PHE A 603 15.75 -9.44 -25.82
C PHE A 603 17.16 -9.05 -25.41
N ALA A 604 18.10 -9.25 -26.31
CA ALA A 604 19.51 -9.02 -26.12
C ALA A 604 19.96 -7.69 -26.77
N GLU A 605 21.17 -7.23 -26.42
CA GLU A 605 21.83 -6.07 -27.02
C GLU A 605 21.01 -4.77 -26.92
N GLN A 606 20.22 -4.66 -25.84
CA GLN A 606 19.35 -3.51 -25.60
C GLN A 606 20.08 -2.41 -24.82
N LEU A 607 20.16 -1.23 -25.39
CA LEU A 607 20.59 -0.02 -24.70
C LEU A 607 19.50 0.47 -23.73
N PRO A 608 19.79 1.32 -22.75
CA PRO A 608 18.78 1.81 -21.79
C PRO A 608 17.51 2.41 -22.45
N ASN A 609 17.67 3.13 -23.55
CA ASN A 609 16.53 3.70 -24.30
C ASN A 609 15.74 2.61 -25.07
N ASP A 610 16.39 1.54 -25.51
CA ASP A 610 15.74 0.46 -26.25
C ASP A 610 14.83 -0.37 -25.32
N LYS A 611 15.16 -0.45 -24.02
CA LYS A 611 14.32 -1.11 -23.01
C LYS A 611 12.93 -0.46 -22.90
N SER A 612 12.87 0.88 -22.94
CA SER A 612 11.59 1.60 -22.92
C SER A 612 10.79 1.36 -24.19
N ALA A 613 11.44 1.40 -25.35
CA ALA A 613 10.80 1.12 -26.64
C ALA A 613 10.27 -0.32 -26.74
N LEU A 614 10.99 -1.30 -26.13
CA LEU A 614 10.52 -2.68 -26.03
C LEU A 614 9.23 -2.78 -25.19
N VAL A 615 9.18 -2.09 -24.06
CA VAL A 615 7.97 -2.06 -23.20
C VAL A 615 6.80 -1.47 -23.99
N GLU A 616 7.00 -0.32 -24.64
CA GLU A 616 5.96 0.32 -25.46
C GLU A 616 5.47 -0.59 -26.58
N LYS A 617 6.37 -1.35 -27.23
CA LYS A 617 6.01 -2.31 -28.26
C LYS A 617 5.10 -3.42 -27.72
N LEU A 618 5.46 -4.01 -26.58
CA LEU A 618 4.64 -5.05 -25.95
C LEU A 618 3.26 -4.51 -25.54
N GLN A 619 3.19 -3.25 -25.06
CA GLN A 619 1.91 -2.58 -24.77
C GLN A 619 1.08 -2.35 -26.03
N GLN A 620 1.69 -1.97 -27.16
CA GLN A 620 1.01 -1.83 -28.45
C GLN A 620 0.47 -3.17 -28.98
N ASP A 621 1.15 -4.28 -28.65
CA ASP A 621 0.69 -5.65 -28.96
C ASP A 621 -0.48 -6.09 -28.04
N GLY A 622 -0.90 -5.22 -27.10
CA GLY A 622 -2.07 -5.43 -26.22
C GLY A 622 -1.73 -6.09 -24.87
N HIS A 623 -0.45 -6.19 -24.52
CA HIS A 623 -0.02 -6.71 -23.24
C HIS A 623 -0.07 -5.64 -22.13
N ILE A 624 -0.38 -6.07 -20.91
CA ILE A 624 -0.22 -5.26 -19.69
C ILE A 624 1.11 -5.64 -19.06
N VAL A 625 2.10 -4.76 -19.26
CA VAL A 625 3.51 -5.04 -19.01
C VAL A 625 3.95 -4.53 -17.65
N ALA A 626 4.53 -5.41 -16.83
CA ALA A 626 5.36 -5.01 -15.69
C ALA A 626 6.84 -5.08 -16.08
N PHE A 627 7.62 -4.06 -15.72
CA PHE A 627 9.06 -4.09 -15.84
C PHE A 627 9.69 -4.22 -14.44
N VAL A 628 10.68 -5.10 -14.31
CA VAL A 628 11.37 -5.37 -13.05
C VAL A 628 12.83 -5.01 -13.18
N GLY A 629 13.34 -4.11 -12.34
CA GLY A 629 14.71 -3.61 -12.39
C GLY A 629 15.20 -3.07 -11.05
N ASP A 630 16.48 -2.65 -10.99
CA ASP A 630 17.11 -2.07 -9.79
C ASP A 630 16.84 -0.56 -9.59
N GLY A 631 16.22 0.10 -10.58
CA GLY A 631 15.85 1.51 -10.54
C GLY A 631 16.95 2.50 -10.95
N ILE A 632 18.21 2.11 -11.01
CA ILE A 632 19.32 3.02 -11.32
C ILE A 632 19.44 3.22 -12.84
N ASN A 633 19.56 2.13 -13.59
CA ASN A 633 19.74 2.16 -15.05
C ASN A 633 18.41 1.98 -15.80
N ASP A 634 17.40 1.46 -15.14
CA ASP A 634 16.13 1.04 -15.72
C ASP A 634 14.98 2.05 -15.49
N ALA A 635 15.26 3.18 -14.84
CA ALA A 635 14.25 4.21 -14.55
C ALA A 635 13.34 4.57 -15.74
N PRO A 636 13.86 4.74 -16.99
CA PRO A 636 13.01 5.01 -18.14
C PRO A 636 12.07 3.84 -18.49
N ALA A 637 12.53 2.59 -18.39
CA ALA A 637 11.73 1.40 -18.68
C ALA A 637 10.68 1.14 -17.59
N LEU A 638 11.05 1.34 -16.31
CA LEU A 638 10.13 1.29 -15.17
C LEU A 638 9.00 2.31 -15.34
N ALA A 639 9.34 3.55 -15.72
CA ALA A 639 8.36 4.62 -15.93
C ALA A 639 7.46 4.41 -17.17
N ALA A 640 7.98 3.77 -18.23
CA ALA A 640 7.23 3.49 -19.45
C ALA A 640 6.27 2.30 -19.31
N SER A 641 6.54 1.38 -18.38
CA SER A 641 5.72 0.19 -18.15
C SER A 641 4.36 0.53 -17.51
N ASP A 642 3.38 -0.38 -17.63
CA ASP A 642 2.11 -0.26 -16.92
C ASP A 642 2.31 -0.34 -15.40
N ILE A 643 3.32 -1.12 -14.98
CA ILE A 643 3.77 -1.24 -13.59
C ILE A 643 5.29 -1.38 -13.56
N GLY A 644 5.96 -0.40 -12.97
CA GLY A 644 7.37 -0.50 -12.62
C GLY A 644 7.55 -1.18 -11.26
N ILE A 645 8.30 -2.29 -11.21
CA ILE A 645 8.65 -2.99 -9.97
C ILE A 645 10.13 -2.80 -9.72
N SER A 646 10.50 -2.04 -8.71
CA SER A 646 11.88 -1.86 -8.29
C SER A 646 12.26 -2.86 -7.20
N ILE A 647 13.48 -3.42 -7.30
CA ILE A 647 14.03 -4.37 -6.33
C ILE A 647 15.25 -3.73 -5.67
N GLY A 648 15.36 -3.82 -4.35
CA GLY A 648 16.57 -3.43 -3.64
C GLY A 648 16.34 -2.91 -2.24
N THR A 649 17.36 -3.04 -1.40
CA THR A 649 17.35 -2.56 -0.02
C THR A 649 17.51 -1.05 0.02
N GLY A 650 16.41 -0.30 0.01
CA GLY A 650 16.35 1.05 0.55
C GLY A 650 17.22 2.13 -0.09
N THR A 651 17.69 1.97 -1.33
CA THR A 651 18.26 3.12 -2.03
C THR A 651 17.13 4.07 -2.39
N ASP A 652 17.27 5.34 -2.06
CA ASP A 652 16.26 6.37 -2.31
C ASP A 652 15.79 6.38 -3.78
N ILE A 653 16.68 6.04 -4.72
CA ILE A 653 16.41 5.98 -6.16
C ILE A 653 15.46 4.82 -6.53
N ALA A 654 15.63 3.64 -5.96
CA ALA A 654 14.75 2.49 -6.23
C ALA A 654 13.34 2.74 -5.67
N ILE A 655 13.26 3.37 -4.49
CA ILE A 655 12.01 3.77 -3.86
C ILE A 655 11.28 4.83 -4.70
N GLU A 656 11.98 5.77 -5.32
CA GLU A 656 11.36 6.85 -6.07
C GLU A 656 10.87 6.43 -7.47
N THR A 657 11.52 5.45 -8.11
CA THR A 657 11.30 5.14 -9.53
C THR A 657 10.17 4.13 -9.79
N GLY A 658 10.03 3.07 -8.95
CA GLY A 658 9.03 2.01 -9.16
C GLY A 658 7.63 2.39 -8.65
N ASP A 659 6.58 1.86 -9.26
CA ASP A 659 5.19 1.88 -8.77
C ASP A 659 4.98 0.92 -7.60
N VAL A 660 5.77 -0.16 -7.60
CA VAL A 660 5.89 -1.14 -6.53
C VAL A 660 7.36 -1.28 -6.18
N THR A 661 7.68 -1.21 -4.90
CA THR A 661 9.05 -1.40 -4.40
C THR A 661 9.11 -2.67 -3.55
N LEU A 662 10.06 -3.55 -3.87
CA LEU A 662 10.38 -4.72 -3.08
C LEU A 662 11.57 -4.39 -2.20
N VAL A 663 11.39 -4.46 -0.87
CA VAL A 663 12.40 -4.02 0.11
C VAL A 663 13.58 -5.00 0.21
N SER A 664 13.45 -6.20 -0.36
CA SER A 664 14.53 -7.18 -0.43
C SER A 664 14.78 -7.64 -1.87
N TYR A 665 15.92 -8.27 -2.09
CA TYR A 665 16.30 -8.85 -3.39
C TYR A 665 15.61 -10.20 -3.66
N ARG A 666 14.70 -10.66 -2.81
CA ARG A 666 13.99 -11.92 -2.95
C ARG A 666 13.03 -11.90 -4.14
N LEU A 667 13.39 -12.59 -5.22
CA LEU A 667 12.62 -12.60 -6.47
C LEU A 667 11.23 -13.25 -6.32
N THR A 668 11.03 -14.13 -5.33
CA THR A 668 9.72 -14.73 -5.05
C THR A 668 8.68 -13.70 -4.59
N LEU A 669 9.08 -12.50 -4.15
CA LEU A 669 8.16 -11.41 -3.88
C LEU A 669 7.40 -10.93 -5.12
N ILE A 670 7.93 -11.12 -6.34
CA ILE A 670 7.28 -10.68 -7.58
C ILE A 670 5.98 -11.47 -7.83
N PRO A 671 5.99 -12.82 -7.89
CA PRO A 671 4.75 -13.58 -7.98
C PRO A 671 3.82 -13.36 -6.78
N GLU A 672 4.35 -13.15 -5.56
CA GLU A 672 3.57 -12.81 -4.37
C GLU A 672 2.87 -11.45 -4.50
N THR A 673 3.53 -10.45 -5.10
CA THR A 673 2.96 -9.12 -5.38
C THR A 673 1.72 -9.22 -6.27
N ILE A 674 1.81 -10.00 -7.35
CA ILE A 674 0.68 -10.19 -8.26
C ILE A 674 -0.44 -10.99 -7.60
N GLU A 675 -0.10 -12.01 -6.83
CA GLU A 675 -1.07 -12.83 -6.09
C GLU A 675 -1.84 -11.98 -5.07
N LEU A 676 -1.14 -11.14 -4.30
CA LEU A 676 -1.75 -10.23 -3.32
C LEU A 676 -2.65 -9.21 -4.00
N SER A 677 -2.21 -8.64 -5.12
CA SER A 677 -3.02 -7.70 -5.91
C SER A 677 -4.30 -8.36 -6.43
N LYS A 678 -4.20 -9.56 -7.01
CA LYS A 678 -5.37 -10.34 -7.46
C LYS A 678 -6.30 -10.69 -6.29
N ALA A 679 -5.75 -11.05 -5.13
CA ALA A 679 -6.53 -11.36 -3.92
C ALA A 679 -7.27 -10.12 -3.40
N THR A 680 -6.60 -8.96 -3.36
CA THR A 680 -7.19 -7.69 -2.94
C THR A 680 -8.30 -7.25 -3.88
N MET A 681 -8.10 -7.35 -5.20
CA MET A 681 -9.13 -7.02 -6.19
C MET A 681 -10.34 -7.97 -6.12
N ARG A 682 -10.11 -9.25 -5.83
CA ARG A 682 -11.20 -10.22 -5.58
C ARG A 682 -11.98 -9.84 -4.32
N ASN A 683 -11.30 -9.44 -3.26
CA ASN A 683 -11.91 -8.98 -2.02
C ASN A 683 -12.77 -7.73 -2.23
N ILE A 684 -12.29 -6.75 -3.01
CA ILE A 684 -13.05 -5.55 -3.39
C ILE A 684 -14.35 -5.92 -4.12
N ARG A 685 -14.28 -6.86 -5.08
CA ARG A 685 -15.47 -7.34 -5.81
C ARG A 685 -16.46 -8.04 -4.88
N GLN A 686 -15.98 -8.83 -3.92
CA GLN A 686 -16.81 -9.45 -2.88
C GLN A 686 -17.46 -8.40 -1.97
N ASN A 687 -16.68 -7.37 -1.59
CA ASN A 687 -17.21 -6.25 -0.81
C ASN A 687 -18.32 -5.50 -1.55
N PHE A 688 -18.18 -5.26 -2.85
CA PHE A 688 -19.24 -4.67 -3.67
C PHE A 688 -20.48 -5.57 -3.74
N PHE A 689 -20.29 -6.88 -3.88
CA PHE A 689 -21.41 -7.81 -3.83
C PHE A 689 -22.18 -7.68 -2.50
N TRP A 690 -21.50 -7.75 -1.35
CA TRP A 690 -22.15 -7.61 -0.04
C TRP A 690 -22.78 -6.25 0.16
N ALA A 691 -22.12 -5.16 -0.26
CA ALA A 691 -22.64 -3.80 -0.14
C ALA A 691 -23.92 -3.56 -0.95
N LEU A 692 -24.07 -4.24 -2.10
CA LEU A 692 -25.23 -4.06 -3.00
C LEU A 692 -26.31 -5.12 -2.79
N ALA A 693 -25.97 -6.34 -2.37
CA ALA A 693 -26.91 -7.44 -2.24
C ALA A 693 -28.06 -7.13 -1.29
N TYR A 694 -27.75 -6.52 -0.13
CA TYR A 694 -28.77 -6.11 0.85
C TYR A 694 -29.72 -5.07 0.25
N ASN A 695 -29.22 -4.11 -0.51
CA ASN A 695 -30.00 -3.04 -1.11
C ASN A 695 -30.84 -3.59 -2.27
N CYS A 696 -30.24 -4.36 -3.18
CA CYS A 696 -30.95 -4.92 -4.35
C CYS A 696 -32.06 -5.91 -3.96
N ALA A 697 -31.87 -6.70 -2.91
CA ALA A 697 -32.88 -7.59 -2.39
C ALA A 697 -33.91 -6.86 -1.53
N GLY A 698 -33.48 -5.90 -0.72
CA GLY A 698 -34.31 -5.22 0.26
C GLY A 698 -35.26 -4.18 -0.34
N ILE A 699 -34.83 -3.43 -1.38
CA ILE A 699 -35.67 -2.39 -2.00
C ILE A 699 -37.00 -2.96 -2.54
N PRO A 700 -37.00 -4.04 -3.34
CA PRO A 700 -38.26 -4.64 -3.79
C PRO A 700 -39.14 -5.13 -2.64
N ILE A 701 -38.56 -5.77 -1.61
CA ILE A 701 -39.29 -6.28 -0.44
C ILE A 701 -39.92 -5.11 0.35
N ALA A 702 -39.16 -4.02 0.53
CA ALA A 702 -39.64 -2.81 1.18
C ALA A 702 -40.79 -2.13 0.38
N ALA A 703 -40.62 -2.04 -0.95
CA ALA A 703 -41.60 -1.47 -1.84
C ALA A 703 -42.93 -2.27 -1.85
N LEU A 704 -42.83 -3.60 -1.61
CA LEU A 704 -44.01 -4.46 -1.44
C LEU A 704 -44.63 -4.38 -0.03
N GLY A 705 -44.10 -3.53 0.87
CA GLY A 705 -44.61 -3.38 2.25
C GLY A 705 -44.29 -4.57 3.17
N LEU A 706 -43.35 -5.46 2.76
CA LEU A 706 -43.00 -6.68 3.49
C LEU A 706 -41.80 -6.49 4.41
N LEU A 707 -41.21 -5.29 4.47
CA LEU A 707 -40.02 -4.98 5.25
C LEU A 707 -40.31 -3.81 6.19
N ALA A 708 -40.31 -4.06 7.48
CA ALA A 708 -40.42 -2.98 8.46
C ALA A 708 -39.18 -2.08 8.46
N PRO A 709 -39.28 -0.76 8.64
CA PRO A 709 -38.16 0.20 8.58
C PRO A 709 -37.01 -0.12 9.55
N TRP A 710 -37.31 -0.63 10.74
CA TRP A 710 -36.26 -1.01 11.72
C TRP A 710 -35.44 -2.23 11.28
N VAL A 711 -36.08 -3.22 10.61
CA VAL A 711 -35.40 -4.38 10.01
C VAL A 711 -34.45 -3.90 8.90
N ALA A 712 -34.92 -2.94 8.09
CA ALA A 712 -34.09 -2.29 7.09
C ALA A 712 -32.83 -1.62 7.71
N GLY A 713 -33.01 -0.88 8.81
CA GLY A 713 -31.90 -0.25 9.54
C GLY A 713 -30.90 -1.27 10.09
N LEU A 714 -31.38 -2.39 10.64
CA LEU A 714 -30.55 -3.47 11.13
C LEU A 714 -29.77 -4.16 9.99
N ALA A 715 -30.41 -4.46 8.87
CA ALA A 715 -29.79 -5.05 7.68
C ALA A 715 -28.66 -4.16 7.14
N MET A 716 -28.85 -2.84 7.17
CA MET A 716 -27.83 -1.87 6.77
C MET A 716 -26.59 -1.89 7.68
N ALA A 717 -26.78 -2.00 9.01
CA ALA A 717 -25.67 -2.15 9.95
C ALA A 717 -24.87 -3.43 9.65
N PHE A 718 -25.54 -4.56 9.40
CA PHE A 718 -24.90 -5.82 9.03
C PHE A 718 -24.18 -5.75 7.68
N SER A 719 -24.70 -5.01 6.71
CA SER A 719 -24.02 -4.80 5.41
C SER A 719 -22.62 -4.21 5.61
N SER A 720 -22.51 -3.15 6.42
CA SER A 720 -21.23 -2.51 6.71
C SER A 720 -20.25 -3.45 7.44
N VAL A 721 -20.74 -4.19 8.44
CA VAL A 721 -19.93 -5.19 9.18
C VAL A 721 -19.45 -6.30 8.25
N SER A 722 -20.30 -6.78 7.33
CA SER A 722 -19.94 -7.82 6.35
C SER A 722 -18.77 -7.38 5.47
N VAL A 723 -18.82 -6.16 4.94
CA VAL A 723 -17.78 -5.58 4.08
C VAL A 723 -16.44 -5.48 4.83
N VAL A 724 -16.43 -4.92 6.04
CA VAL A 724 -15.18 -4.72 6.78
C VAL A 724 -14.62 -6.06 7.26
N THR A 725 -15.46 -6.97 7.73
CA THR A 725 -15.02 -8.32 8.14
C THR A 725 -14.39 -9.07 6.96
N ASN A 726 -14.96 -8.95 5.74
CA ASN A 726 -14.37 -9.54 4.55
C ASN A 726 -13.03 -8.89 4.19
N ALA A 727 -12.89 -7.56 4.33
CA ALA A 727 -11.63 -6.86 4.10
C ALA A 727 -10.53 -7.31 5.09
N LEU A 728 -10.87 -7.49 6.37
CA LEU A 728 -9.94 -7.95 7.40
C LEU A 728 -9.37 -9.37 7.14
N ARG A 729 -10.03 -10.18 6.30
CA ARG A 729 -9.48 -11.50 5.89
C ARG A 729 -8.16 -11.36 5.14
N LEU A 730 -7.93 -10.22 4.46
CA LEU A 730 -6.66 -9.96 3.75
C LEU A 730 -5.46 -9.88 4.71
N LYS A 731 -5.64 -9.40 5.94
CA LYS A 731 -4.56 -9.42 6.95
C LYS A 731 -4.02 -10.82 7.25
N ARG A 732 -4.89 -11.82 7.12
CA ARG A 732 -4.54 -13.23 7.35
C ARG A 732 -4.22 -13.98 6.06
N TYR A 733 -4.01 -13.24 4.97
CA TYR A 733 -3.69 -13.85 3.68
C TYR A 733 -2.34 -14.57 3.77
N LYS A 734 -2.31 -15.81 3.30
CA LYS A 734 -1.08 -16.60 3.17
C LYS A 734 -0.79 -16.76 1.69
N PHE A 735 0.42 -16.43 1.29
CA PHE A 735 0.87 -16.68 -0.07
C PHE A 735 0.91 -18.19 -0.34
N LYS A 736 0.62 -18.57 -1.58
CA LYS A 736 0.73 -19.96 -1.98
C LYS A 736 2.21 -20.30 -2.10
N SER A 737 2.66 -21.23 -1.27
CA SER A 737 4.03 -21.78 -1.31
C SER A 737 4.33 -22.45 -2.65
#